data_f8eaba8347fc5209f07186f5c0ebb99a
#
_entry.id   f8eaba8347fc5209f07186f5c0ebb99a
#
_cell.length_a   1.000
_cell.length_b   1.000
_cell.length_c   1.000
_cell.angle_alpha   90.00
_cell.angle_beta   90.00
_cell.angle_gamma   90.00
#
_symmetry.space_group_name_H-M   'P 1'
#
loop_
_entity.id
_entity.type
_entity.pdbx_description
1 polymer ?
#
loop_
_entity_poly.entity_id
_entity_poly.type
_entity_poly.pdbx_seq_one_letter_code
_entity_poly.pdbx_strand_id
1 'polypeptide(L)'
;MRSVTTAFWGKARPSDGSPSATHPLPAHVLDVAAVAGLVPGHLPVEIDRRTLGFLVALHDIGKFSRPFQAKVPEAWPADALGPYPDLNRPPSGPAHDLVGLSLLGDTLAERLTPILPGGREGWLHLDRGHVWRALAGHHGRPPNPADDYQMSNKIVCNGCKGAAEKFVDDMIAVFQPPPWPKPAQGFDIVRFSWWLAGLTTLADWIGSRQEWFPYVSAETVADPAAYYHGHALPRAKKALAAAGMAKAVIAPFTGLRGLFPRIEAPTPIQRWAEAVSLPDGPSLTVIEDLTGSGKTEAALTLAHRLMDGKRANGVFLALPTMATANAMFGRLADSYRALFAPGSNPSLALAHGRAGLDKRFVAAIEGGAAREPRRGDPADEPAEAHCASWLAEDRRRALLAQVGVGTLDQALLAVLPVRHATLRLFGVTGKALIVDEVHAFDPYMRRELATLLGFHAALGGSAILLSATLPRKLRAELVNAFRAGLGVRKRTELMESSYPLATIAGVASVSETPCQPREGLPRRVTVTRLADQGAAVERIVDANRTGAAVVWVRNTVDDAITAVAALREHGMEPMLFHARFAMVDRLEIEREVLRCFGRDSAGEDRRRVLVATQVVEQSLDIDFDLMVTDLAPVDLLIQRAGRLWRHERGPRAVPGPELLVVSPEPVEAPAVGWIKAVLPGTASVYRDHALLWRSAREVFRRGEIATPEDMRPLIEVVFDRDAEGALPPALEASADDAYAKELTRIGIAAQNVLDLRKGYDVTAGAWDPDTYTPTRLEDRPHVTLRLALLVDGKIVPYADDPDTRRAWALSEVAVAQYRIASCPIPVGLERAAETAKADWGRWERESKFVLLALLVTDGDRYRLDARRENETPVIAWYDALTGLAWS
;
A
#
# COMPACT_ATOMS: atom_id res chain seq x y z
N MET A 1 49.52 -13.59 11.70
CA MET A 1 49.44 -12.19 11.24
C MET A 1 47.97 -11.85 11.05
N ARG A 2 47.50 -10.77 11.64
CA ARG A 2 46.14 -10.28 11.39
C ARG A 2 46.03 -9.95 9.88
N SER A 3 44.97 -10.38 9.21
CA SER A 3 44.68 -9.94 7.84
C SER A 3 44.50 -8.43 7.81
N VAL A 4 45.07 -7.75 6.83
CA VAL A 4 44.90 -6.29 6.69
C VAL A 4 43.43 -5.89 6.60
N THR A 5 42.59 -6.75 6.08
CA THR A 5 41.14 -6.51 5.90
C THR A 5 40.39 -6.46 7.21
N THR A 6 40.80 -7.24 8.22
CA THR A 6 40.14 -7.31 9.54
C THR A 6 40.44 -6.12 10.45
N ALA A 7 41.40 -5.27 10.08
CA ALA A 7 41.68 -4.02 10.77
C ALA A 7 40.66 -2.92 10.47
N PHE A 8 39.94 -3.02 9.34
CA PHE A 8 38.88 -2.07 8.95
C PHE A 8 37.56 -2.49 9.59
N TRP A 9 36.91 -1.55 10.28
CA TRP A 9 35.62 -1.80 10.89
C TRP A 9 34.44 -1.55 9.94
N GLY A 10 33.41 -2.38 10.02
CA GLY A 10 32.15 -2.24 9.31
C GLY A 10 31.07 -1.54 10.16
N LYS A 11 31.04 -1.86 11.45
CA LYS A 11 30.15 -1.25 12.46
C LYS A 11 30.97 -0.96 13.73
N ALA A 12 30.50 0.00 14.53
CA ALA A 12 31.18 0.40 15.78
C ALA A 12 30.17 0.83 16.85
N ARG A 13 30.62 0.86 18.10
CA ARG A 13 29.83 1.28 19.27
C ARG A 13 28.58 0.44 19.47
N PRO A 14 28.72 -0.83 19.87
CA PRO A 14 27.61 -1.73 20.10
C PRO A 14 26.70 -1.21 21.23
N SER A 15 25.40 -1.39 21.09
CA SER A 15 24.39 -1.05 22.10
C SER A 15 23.93 -2.25 22.92
N ASP A 16 24.38 -3.46 22.59
CA ASP A 16 23.88 -4.76 23.09
C ASP A 16 24.84 -5.46 24.05
N GLY A 17 25.93 -4.78 24.48
CA GLY A 17 26.95 -5.39 25.33
C GLY A 17 27.83 -6.42 24.60
N SER A 18 27.93 -6.38 23.30
CA SER A 18 28.82 -7.21 22.48
C SER A 18 30.27 -7.17 23.01
N PRO A 19 31.02 -8.30 22.91
CA PRO A 19 32.37 -8.39 23.47
C PRO A 19 33.40 -7.53 22.73
N SER A 20 33.07 -6.98 21.57
CA SER A 20 33.94 -6.15 20.76
C SER A 20 33.34 -4.76 20.55
N ALA A 21 34.14 -3.71 20.70
CA ALA A 21 33.75 -2.32 20.44
C ALA A 21 33.46 -2.05 18.93
N THR A 22 34.00 -2.90 18.05
CA THR A 22 33.83 -2.83 16.61
C THR A 22 33.53 -4.19 16.03
N HIS A 23 32.82 -4.19 14.93
CA HIS A 23 32.58 -5.36 14.10
C HIS A 23 33.42 -5.24 12.81
N PRO A 24 34.37 -6.15 12.54
CA PRO A 24 35.21 -6.06 11.37
C PRO A 24 34.39 -6.04 10.07
N LEU A 25 34.84 -5.25 9.10
CA LEU A 25 34.13 -5.15 7.82
C LEU A 25 33.92 -6.49 7.11
N PRO A 26 34.91 -7.42 7.04
CA PRO A 26 34.67 -8.74 6.49
C PRO A 26 33.57 -9.53 7.22
N ALA A 27 33.49 -9.45 8.55
CA ALA A 27 32.44 -10.11 9.31
C ALA A 27 31.06 -9.56 8.94
N HIS A 28 30.90 -8.23 8.96
CA HIS A 28 29.65 -7.57 8.61
C HIS A 28 29.15 -7.95 7.22
N VAL A 29 30.00 -7.86 6.20
CA VAL A 29 29.56 -8.17 4.83
C VAL A 29 29.26 -9.66 4.61
N LEU A 30 29.94 -10.56 5.33
CA LEU A 30 29.64 -11.99 5.30
C LEU A 30 28.30 -12.30 5.99
N ASP A 31 27.98 -11.63 7.08
CA ASP A 31 26.66 -11.70 7.73
C ASP A 31 25.55 -11.28 6.77
N VAL A 32 25.73 -10.14 6.09
CA VAL A 32 24.77 -9.64 5.08
C VAL A 32 24.65 -10.59 3.88
N ALA A 33 25.77 -11.10 3.37
CA ALA A 33 25.79 -12.06 2.26
C ALA A 33 25.11 -13.39 2.63
N ALA A 34 25.28 -13.86 3.87
CA ALA A 34 24.61 -15.07 4.37
C ALA A 34 23.08 -14.88 4.40
N VAL A 35 22.61 -13.70 4.84
CA VAL A 35 21.18 -13.37 4.77
C VAL A 35 20.69 -13.38 3.32
N ALA A 36 21.38 -12.68 2.41
CA ALA A 36 20.99 -12.60 1.00
C ALA A 36 20.90 -14.00 0.34
N GLY A 37 21.85 -14.88 0.64
CA GLY A 37 21.88 -16.24 0.13
C GLY A 37 20.74 -17.14 0.63
N LEU A 38 20.13 -16.82 1.78
CA LEU A 38 19.06 -17.60 2.42
C LEU A 38 17.68 -16.98 2.31
N VAL A 39 17.56 -15.67 1.94
CA VAL A 39 16.26 -15.03 1.77
C VAL A 39 15.40 -15.84 0.80
N PRO A 40 14.22 -16.31 1.22
CA PRO A 40 13.31 -16.99 0.32
C PRO A 40 12.73 -15.98 -0.69
N GLY A 41 12.78 -16.29 -1.96
CA GLY A 41 12.23 -15.42 -2.98
C GLY A 41 12.28 -16.04 -4.36
N HIS A 42 11.42 -15.50 -5.24
CA HIS A 42 11.52 -15.78 -6.66
C HIS A 42 12.72 -15.00 -7.19
N LEU A 43 13.70 -15.74 -7.73
CA LEU A 43 14.79 -15.13 -8.47
C LEU A 43 14.25 -14.77 -9.86
N PRO A 44 14.24 -13.48 -10.24
CA PRO A 44 13.75 -13.07 -11.56
C PRO A 44 14.66 -13.54 -12.70
N VAL A 45 15.79 -14.17 -12.33
CA VAL A 45 16.80 -14.72 -13.25
C VAL A 45 17.46 -15.93 -12.61
N GLU A 46 17.99 -16.82 -13.45
CA GLU A 46 18.88 -17.89 -13.00
C GLU A 46 20.27 -17.32 -12.69
N ILE A 47 20.52 -17.06 -11.42
CA ILE A 47 21.85 -16.69 -10.90
C ILE A 47 22.29 -17.72 -9.88
N ASP A 48 23.57 -18.14 -9.97
CA ASP A 48 24.16 -19.00 -8.95
C ASP A 48 24.17 -18.28 -7.58
N ARG A 49 23.70 -18.93 -6.53
CA ARG A 49 23.64 -18.36 -5.18
C ARG A 49 25.01 -17.94 -4.65
N ARG A 50 26.09 -18.57 -5.09
CA ARG A 50 27.46 -18.18 -4.75
C ARG A 50 27.82 -16.85 -5.38
N THR A 51 27.46 -16.66 -6.67
CA THR A 51 27.62 -15.36 -7.35
C THR A 51 26.79 -14.28 -6.66
N LEU A 52 25.55 -14.57 -6.29
CA LEU A 52 24.70 -13.63 -5.56
C LEU A 52 25.29 -13.24 -4.20
N GLY A 53 25.74 -14.22 -3.41
CA GLY A 53 26.40 -13.99 -2.12
C GLY A 53 27.68 -13.15 -2.27
N PHE A 54 28.49 -13.46 -3.27
CA PHE A 54 29.68 -12.69 -3.62
C PHE A 54 29.34 -11.23 -3.95
N LEU A 55 28.37 -10.99 -4.83
CA LEU A 55 27.96 -9.63 -5.21
C LEU A 55 27.48 -8.83 -4.00
N VAL A 56 26.60 -9.41 -3.17
CA VAL A 56 26.07 -8.73 -2.00
C VAL A 56 27.19 -8.47 -0.95
N ALA A 57 28.20 -9.34 -0.84
CA ALA A 57 29.36 -9.06 0.02
C ALA A 57 30.13 -7.79 -0.38
N LEU A 58 30.00 -7.31 -1.61
CA LEU A 58 30.66 -6.07 -2.07
C LEU A 58 29.90 -4.78 -1.74
N HIS A 59 28.70 -4.85 -1.18
CA HIS A 59 27.82 -3.67 -0.99
C HIS A 59 28.47 -2.52 -0.21
N ASP A 60 29.28 -2.83 0.76
CA ASP A 60 29.95 -1.92 1.70
C ASP A 60 31.46 -1.72 1.43
N ILE A 61 31.94 -2.10 0.23
CA ILE A 61 33.37 -2.04 -0.12
C ILE A 61 33.95 -0.63 -0.01
N GLY A 62 33.16 0.41 -0.14
CA GLY A 62 33.57 1.80 0.03
C GLY A 62 33.94 2.18 1.46
N LYS A 63 33.66 1.30 2.43
CA LYS A 63 34.16 1.45 3.81
C LYS A 63 35.68 1.28 3.93
N PHE A 64 36.35 0.71 2.91
CA PHE A 64 37.79 0.79 2.77
C PHE A 64 38.23 2.19 2.32
N SER A 65 37.89 3.20 3.11
CA SER A 65 38.23 4.59 2.84
C SER A 65 38.57 5.36 4.12
N ARG A 66 39.49 6.33 4.01
CA ARG A 66 39.91 7.15 5.15
C ARG A 66 38.76 7.94 5.77
N PRO A 67 37.84 8.60 5.00
CA PRO A 67 36.72 9.33 5.56
C PRO A 67 35.76 8.45 6.36
N PHE A 68 35.53 7.21 5.90
CA PHE A 68 34.66 6.31 6.65
C PHE A 68 35.32 5.85 7.96
N GLN A 69 36.56 5.37 7.89
CA GLN A 69 37.27 4.87 9.07
C GLN A 69 37.55 5.97 10.10
N ALA A 70 37.69 7.23 9.68
CA ALA A 70 37.91 8.37 10.56
C ALA A 70 36.70 8.74 11.44
N LYS A 71 35.51 8.20 11.18
CA LYS A 71 34.33 8.46 12.01
C LYS A 71 34.44 7.92 13.44
N VAL A 72 35.36 6.98 13.66
CA VAL A 72 35.62 6.38 14.95
C VAL A 72 37.16 6.37 15.18
N PRO A 73 37.74 7.47 15.71
CA PRO A 73 39.19 7.62 15.89
C PRO A 73 39.84 6.50 16.71
N GLU A 74 39.13 6.00 17.70
CA GLU A 74 39.59 4.92 18.59
C GLU A 74 39.70 3.56 17.86
N ALA A 75 39.02 3.41 16.75
CA ALA A 75 39.06 2.22 15.90
C ALA A 75 39.80 2.44 14.57
N TRP A 76 40.59 3.50 14.46
CA TRP A 76 41.36 3.80 13.28
C TRP A 76 42.38 2.68 12.98
N PRO A 77 42.39 2.11 11.76
CA PRO A 77 43.29 1.01 11.41
C PRO A 77 44.72 1.52 11.12
N ALA A 78 45.45 1.92 12.14
CA ALA A 78 46.76 2.56 12.05
C ALA A 78 47.81 1.71 11.33
N ASP A 79 47.75 0.39 11.47
CA ASP A 79 48.66 -0.54 10.78
C ASP A 79 48.53 -0.48 9.24
N ALA A 80 47.32 -0.18 8.77
CA ALA A 80 47.04 -0.12 7.34
C ALA A 80 47.09 1.32 6.78
N LEU A 81 46.69 2.34 7.59
CA LEU A 81 46.49 3.72 7.14
C LEU A 81 47.53 4.70 7.69
N GLY A 82 48.45 4.24 8.55
CA GLY A 82 49.33 5.08 9.33
C GLY A 82 48.60 5.74 10.51
N PRO A 83 49.30 6.59 11.29
CA PRO A 83 48.72 7.23 12.45
C PRO A 83 47.48 8.08 12.05
N TYR A 84 46.55 8.24 13.03
CA TYR A 84 45.40 9.13 12.82
C TYR A 84 45.88 10.56 12.51
N PRO A 85 45.38 11.19 11.42
CA PRO A 85 46.02 12.40 10.92
C PRO A 85 45.91 13.61 11.88
N ASP A 86 44.70 13.97 12.29
CA ASP A 86 44.42 15.09 13.20
C ASP A 86 43.00 14.99 13.74
N LEU A 87 42.82 14.99 15.04
CA LEU A 87 41.51 14.95 15.70
C LEU A 87 40.68 16.22 15.43
N ASN A 88 41.31 17.37 15.22
CA ASN A 88 40.62 18.62 14.90
C ASN A 88 40.26 18.75 13.41
N ARG A 89 40.87 17.93 12.53
CA ARG A 89 40.62 17.90 11.09
C ARG A 89 40.53 16.46 10.57
N PRO A 90 39.50 15.72 10.98
CA PRO A 90 39.35 14.35 10.55
C PRO A 90 39.24 14.27 9.02
N PRO A 91 39.72 13.20 8.40
CA PRO A 91 39.55 12.97 6.98
C PRO A 91 38.06 13.06 6.58
N SER A 92 37.75 13.95 5.65
CA SER A 92 36.42 14.13 5.09
C SER A 92 36.39 13.70 3.63
N GLY A 93 35.22 13.35 3.11
CA GLY A 93 35.04 12.91 1.74
C GLY A 93 33.60 12.48 1.45
N PRO A 94 33.35 11.91 0.29
CA PRO A 94 32.04 11.44 -0.10
C PRO A 94 31.56 10.30 0.78
N ALA A 95 30.26 10.04 0.70
CA ALA A 95 29.65 8.88 1.35
C ALA A 95 30.28 7.57 0.81
N HIS A 96 30.32 6.54 1.64
CA HIS A 96 30.99 5.28 1.29
C HIS A 96 30.36 4.54 0.13
N ASP A 97 29.06 4.76 -0.16
CA ASP A 97 28.37 4.25 -1.34
C ASP A 97 28.97 4.78 -2.64
N LEU A 98 29.28 6.10 -2.71
CA LEU A 98 29.99 6.71 -3.85
C LEU A 98 31.43 6.21 -3.98
N VAL A 99 32.13 6.06 -2.85
CA VAL A 99 33.46 5.45 -2.83
C VAL A 99 33.41 4.02 -3.35
N GLY A 100 32.40 3.25 -2.94
CA GLY A 100 32.17 1.88 -3.40
C GLY A 100 31.98 1.79 -4.90
N LEU A 101 31.17 2.70 -5.49
CA LEU A 101 30.99 2.76 -6.95
C LEU A 101 32.31 2.97 -7.69
N SER A 102 33.14 3.90 -7.25
CA SER A 102 34.43 4.16 -7.88
C SER A 102 35.41 2.97 -7.74
N LEU A 103 35.47 2.37 -6.55
CA LEU A 103 36.30 1.18 -6.34
C LEU A 103 35.88 0.02 -7.27
N LEU A 104 34.59 -0.26 -7.37
CA LEU A 104 34.06 -1.36 -8.20
C LEU A 104 34.18 -1.07 -9.69
N GLY A 105 33.99 0.19 -10.10
CA GLY A 105 34.04 0.58 -11.50
C GLY A 105 35.47 0.66 -12.06
N ASP A 106 36.44 1.09 -11.25
CA ASP A 106 37.79 1.40 -11.70
C ASP A 106 38.85 0.48 -11.06
N THR A 107 39.10 0.65 -9.77
CA THR A 107 40.25 0.02 -9.09
C THR A 107 40.16 -1.51 -9.06
N LEU A 108 38.99 -2.08 -8.93
CA LEU A 108 38.75 -3.52 -8.76
C LEU A 108 38.27 -4.18 -10.06
N ALA A 109 38.10 -3.44 -11.15
CA ALA A 109 37.53 -3.92 -12.39
C ALA A 109 38.21 -5.17 -12.95
N GLU A 110 39.56 -5.21 -12.92
CA GLU A 110 40.33 -6.36 -13.39
C GLU A 110 40.09 -7.62 -12.53
N ARG A 111 40.04 -7.47 -11.21
CA ARG A 111 39.78 -8.59 -10.27
C ARG A 111 38.36 -9.16 -10.40
N LEU A 112 37.41 -8.34 -10.82
CA LEU A 112 36.02 -8.73 -11.00
C LEU A 112 35.76 -9.35 -12.39
N THR A 113 36.69 -9.22 -13.31
CA THR A 113 36.58 -9.78 -14.67
C THR A 113 36.37 -11.29 -14.73
N PRO A 114 36.95 -12.14 -13.85
CA PRO A 114 36.67 -13.56 -13.86
C PRO A 114 35.23 -13.92 -13.54
N ILE A 115 34.50 -13.08 -12.75
CA ILE A 115 33.09 -13.26 -12.35
C ILE A 115 32.14 -12.60 -13.34
N LEU A 116 32.48 -11.38 -13.77
CA LEU A 116 31.73 -10.58 -14.75
C LEU A 116 32.64 -10.30 -15.94
N PRO A 117 32.85 -11.25 -16.86
CA PRO A 117 33.78 -11.10 -17.97
C PRO A 117 33.47 -9.86 -18.82
N GLY A 118 34.50 -9.06 -19.11
CA GLY A 118 34.38 -7.84 -19.93
C GLY A 118 34.67 -8.10 -21.42
N GLY A 119 34.45 -7.06 -22.25
CA GLY A 119 34.79 -7.08 -23.67
C GLY A 119 33.58 -7.30 -24.59
N ARG A 120 33.85 -7.53 -25.90
CA ARG A 120 32.77 -7.64 -26.92
C ARG A 120 31.82 -8.83 -26.68
N GLU A 121 32.30 -9.91 -26.09
CA GLU A 121 31.52 -11.11 -25.80
C GLU A 121 31.08 -11.20 -24.33
N GLY A 122 31.46 -10.24 -23.48
CA GLY A 122 31.20 -10.17 -22.06
C GLY A 122 30.23 -9.05 -21.66
N TRP A 123 30.29 -8.70 -20.37
CA TRP A 123 29.54 -7.62 -19.80
C TRP A 123 30.09 -6.25 -20.22
N LEU A 124 29.22 -5.36 -20.71
CA LEU A 124 29.59 -3.99 -21.01
C LEU A 124 29.78 -3.20 -19.70
N HIS A 125 30.54 -2.11 -19.78
CA HIS A 125 30.72 -1.20 -18.62
C HIS A 125 29.40 -0.69 -18.06
N LEU A 126 28.47 -0.34 -18.92
CA LEU A 126 27.11 0.10 -18.52
C LEU A 126 26.33 -1.00 -17.78
N ASP A 127 26.42 -2.25 -18.23
CA ASP A 127 25.74 -3.39 -17.59
C ASP A 127 26.27 -3.60 -16.17
N ARG A 128 27.61 -3.61 -16.00
CA ARG A 128 28.26 -3.67 -14.69
C ARG A 128 27.84 -2.51 -13.80
N GLY A 129 27.72 -1.30 -14.37
CA GLY A 129 27.29 -0.10 -13.67
C GLY A 129 25.91 -0.26 -13.02
N HIS A 130 24.96 -0.98 -13.65
CA HIS A 130 23.67 -1.29 -13.06
C HIS A 130 23.80 -2.20 -11.84
N VAL A 131 24.70 -3.18 -11.86
CA VAL A 131 24.97 -4.04 -10.71
C VAL A 131 25.58 -3.24 -9.57
N TRP A 132 26.61 -2.42 -9.86
CA TRP A 132 27.30 -1.63 -8.84
C TRP A 132 26.40 -0.61 -8.15
N ARG A 133 25.56 0.09 -8.91
CA ARG A 133 24.57 1.02 -8.34
C ARG A 133 23.55 0.32 -7.46
N ALA A 134 23.11 -0.89 -7.85
CA ALA A 134 22.18 -1.67 -7.06
C ALA A 134 22.77 -2.10 -5.70
N LEU A 135 24.05 -2.47 -5.67
CA LEU A 135 24.75 -2.84 -4.43
C LEU A 135 25.01 -1.61 -3.56
N ALA A 136 25.56 -0.54 -4.12
CA ALA A 136 25.91 0.68 -3.40
C ALA A 136 24.65 1.45 -2.89
N GLY A 137 23.52 1.32 -3.59
CA GLY A 137 22.27 2.02 -3.26
C GLY A 137 21.43 1.38 -2.15
N HIS A 138 22.00 0.49 -1.33
CA HIS A 138 21.30 -0.21 -0.23
C HIS A 138 20.77 0.72 0.88
N HIS A 139 21.19 1.98 0.91
CA HIS A 139 20.61 3.01 1.80
C HIS A 139 19.25 3.53 1.35
N GLY A 140 18.67 2.94 0.29
CA GLY A 140 17.29 3.12 -0.14
C GLY A 140 17.09 4.10 -1.29
N ARG A 141 18.17 4.59 -1.89
CA ARG A 141 18.18 5.37 -3.14
C ARG A 141 19.48 5.14 -3.89
N PRO A 142 19.49 5.25 -5.22
CA PRO A 142 20.70 5.11 -5.98
C PRO A 142 21.69 6.22 -5.61
N PRO A 143 22.99 5.91 -5.52
CA PRO A 143 24.03 6.91 -5.30
C PRO A 143 24.06 7.90 -6.46
N ASN A 144 24.24 9.20 -6.17
CA ASN A 144 24.29 10.26 -7.16
C ASN A 144 25.74 10.58 -7.56
N PRO A 145 26.22 10.21 -8.76
CA PRO A 145 27.56 10.50 -9.22
C PRO A 145 27.85 12.00 -9.46
N ALA A 146 26.80 12.83 -9.55
CA ALA A 146 26.96 14.28 -9.73
C ALA A 146 27.51 14.99 -8.49
N ASP A 147 27.59 14.32 -7.34
CA ASP A 147 28.38 14.76 -6.18
C ASP A 147 29.87 14.58 -6.52
N ASP A 148 30.40 15.47 -7.36
CA ASP A 148 31.66 15.38 -8.09
C ASP A 148 32.85 15.39 -7.13
N TYR A 149 33.25 14.22 -6.63
CA TYR A 149 34.47 14.02 -5.88
C TYR A 149 35.51 13.30 -6.76
N GLN A 150 36.55 14.00 -7.13
CA GLN A 150 37.75 13.34 -7.69
C GLN A 150 38.29 12.39 -6.61
N MET A 151 38.23 11.09 -6.88
CA MET A 151 38.88 10.09 -6.02
C MET A 151 40.35 10.37 -5.91
N SER A 152 40.79 10.76 -4.75
CA SER A 152 42.19 11.10 -4.46
C SER A 152 42.76 10.15 -3.41
N ASN A 153 44.10 10.10 -3.31
CA ASN A 153 44.78 9.35 -2.24
C ASN A 153 44.42 9.84 -0.82
N LYS A 154 43.81 11.04 -0.70
CA LYS A 154 43.27 11.50 0.59
C LYS A 154 42.01 10.73 1.01
N ILE A 155 41.25 10.22 0.04
CA ILE A 155 40.03 9.44 0.25
C ILE A 155 40.36 7.95 0.29
N VAL A 156 41.00 7.44 -0.79
CA VAL A 156 41.37 6.03 -0.94
C VAL A 156 42.89 5.95 -1.16
N CYS A 157 43.62 5.75 -0.10
CA CYS A 157 45.08 5.64 -0.13
C CYS A 157 45.53 4.23 -0.60
N ASN A 158 46.82 4.03 -0.80
CA ASN A 158 47.36 2.71 -1.23
C ASN A 158 46.99 1.58 -0.22
N GLY A 159 47.04 1.88 1.10
CA GLY A 159 46.62 0.94 2.13
C GLY A 159 45.12 0.57 2.03
N CYS A 160 44.24 1.58 1.67
CA CYS A 160 42.83 1.33 1.42
C CYS A 160 42.65 0.44 0.18
N LYS A 161 43.33 0.75 -0.93
CA LYS A 161 43.28 -0.02 -2.18
C LYS A 161 43.73 -1.47 -1.98
N GLY A 162 44.90 -1.66 -1.37
CA GLY A 162 45.42 -3.00 -1.08
C GLY A 162 44.52 -3.82 -0.15
N ALA A 163 43.89 -3.18 0.82
CA ALA A 163 42.90 -3.84 1.68
C ALA A 163 41.63 -4.23 0.90
N ALA A 164 41.10 -3.34 0.03
CA ALA A 164 39.95 -3.64 -0.80
C ALA A 164 40.23 -4.74 -1.83
N GLU A 165 41.41 -4.75 -2.44
CA GLU A 165 41.85 -5.80 -3.36
C GLU A 165 41.95 -7.17 -2.65
N LYS A 166 42.66 -7.21 -1.49
CA LYS A 166 42.72 -8.43 -0.68
C LYS A 166 41.36 -8.90 -0.24
N PHE A 167 40.46 -7.98 0.11
CA PHE A 167 39.09 -8.31 0.49
C PHE A 167 38.33 -8.99 -0.65
N VAL A 168 38.43 -8.49 -1.90
CA VAL A 168 37.82 -9.13 -3.06
C VAL A 168 38.36 -10.53 -3.27
N ASP A 169 39.69 -10.72 -3.16
CA ASP A 169 40.32 -12.03 -3.27
C ASP A 169 39.79 -12.99 -2.19
N ASP A 170 39.65 -12.53 -0.94
CA ASP A 170 39.06 -13.31 0.16
C ASP A 170 37.62 -13.69 -0.13
N MET A 171 36.80 -12.79 -0.65
CA MET A 171 35.40 -13.08 -1.03
C MET A 171 35.31 -14.07 -2.20
N ILE A 172 36.19 -13.95 -3.19
CA ILE A 172 36.29 -14.94 -4.28
C ILE A 172 36.63 -16.32 -3.69
N ALA A 173 37.53 -16.39 -2.74
CA ALA A 173 37.88 -17.66 -2.08
C ALA A 173 36.75 -18.26 -1.27
N VAL A 174 35.98 -17.45 -0.56
CA VAL A 174 34.81 -17.85 0.24
C VAL A 174 33.68 -18.39 -0.64
N PHE A 175 33.28 -17.63 -1.65
CA PHE A 175 32.09 -17.94 -2.44
C PHE A 175 32.37 -18.80 -3.66
N GLN A 176 33.59 -18.77 -4.19
CA GLN A 176 33.97 -19.46 -5.44
C GLN A 176 32.92 -19.23 -6.53
N PRO A 177 32.56 -17.95 -6.82
CA PRO A 177 31.48 -17.65 -7.76
C PRO A 177 31.85 -18.15 -9.15
N PRO A 178 30.98 -18.92 -9.83
CA PRO A 178 31.22 -19.24 -11.23
C PRO A 178 31.14 -17.97 -12.07
N PRO A 179 31.83 -17.94 -13.22
CA PRO A 179 31.67 -16.86 -14.16
C PRO A 179 30.19 -16.67 -14.50
N TRP A 180 29.69 -15.43 -14.33
CA TRP A 180 28.31 -15.14 -14.70
C TRP A 180 28.26 -14.90 -16.20
N PRO A 181 27.63 -15.78 -16.98
CA PRO A 181 27.65 -15.66 -18.43
C PRO A 181 26.97 -14.36 -18.86
N LYS A 182 27.40 -13.83 -20.01
CA LYS A 182 26.65 -12.77 -20.65
C LYS A 182 25.18 -13.19 -20.73
N PRO A 183 24.25 -12.30 -20.36
CA PRO A 183 22.84 -12.64 -20.39
C PRO A 183 22.44 -13.20 -21.76
N ALA A 184 21.86 -14.40 -21.78
CA ALA A 184 21.22 -14.94 -22.98
C ALA A 184 20.09 -13.99 -23.43
N GLN A 185 19.62 -14.13 -24.67
CA GLN A 185 18.47 -13.34 -25.12
C GLN A 185 17.31 -13.50 -24.14
N GLY A 186 16.89 -12.40 -23.49
CA GLY A 186 15.82 -12.38 -22.50
C GLY A 186 16.25 -11.99 -21.08
N PHE A 187 17.54 -12.03 -20.73
CA PHE A 187 18.02 -11.46 -19.48
C PHE A 187 18.15 -9.96 -19.57
N ASP A 188 17.54 -9.25 -18.65
CA ASP A 188 17.56 -7.81 -18.58
C ASP A 188 18.24 -7.34 -17.28
N ILE A 189 19.51 -6.97 -17.38
CA ILE A 189 20.32 -6.48 -16.26
C ILE A 189 19.74 -5.21 -15.65
N VAL A 190 19.07 -4.41 -16.46
CA VAL A 190 18.41 -3.17 -16.04
C VAL A 190 17.27 -3.50 -15.08
N ARG A 191 16.43 -4.46 -15.45
CA ARG A 191 15.34 -4.97 -14.58
C ARG A 191 15.89 -5.66 -13.34
N PHE A 192 16.92 -6.48 -13.50
CA PHE A 192 17.56 -7.17 -12.38
C PHE A 192 18.11 -6.21 -11.33
N SER A 193 18.62 -5.03 -11.73
CA SER A 193 19.16 -4.05 -10.79
C SER A 193 18.12 -3.56 -9.75
N TRP A 194 16.85 -3.48 -10.12
CA TRP A 194 15.77 -3.14 -9.20
C TRP A 194 15.58 -4.19 -8.12
N TRP A 195 15.60 -5.45 -8.51
CA TRP A 195 15.47 -6.58 -7.59
C TRP A 195 16.69 -6.70 -6.67
N LEU A 196 17.89 -6.58 -7.24
CA LEU A 196 19.16 -6.69 -6.50
C LEU A 196 19.27 -5.58 -5.45
N ALA A 197 18.91 -4.34 -5.77
CA ALA A 197 18.91 -3.23 -4.81
C ALA A 197 17.95 -3.49 -3.63
N GLY A 198 16.78 -4.05 -3.89
CA GLY A 198 15.83 -4.45 -2.85
C GLY A 198 16.35 -5.56 -1.95
N LEU A 199 16.94 -6.60 -2.54
CA LEU A 199 17.57 -7.71 -1.81
C LEU A 199 18.72 -7.22 -0.94
N THR A 200 19.62 -6.38 -1.50
CA THR A 200 20.79 -5.85 -0.76
C THR A 200 20.35 -5.01 0.43
N THR A 201 19.34 -4.14 0.23
CA THR A 201 18.76 -3.35 1.32
C THR A 201 18.18 -4.26 2.42
N LEU A 202 17.41 -5.28 2.06
CA LEU A 202 16.84 -6.22 3.03
C LEU A 202 17.91 -6.98 3.78
N ALA A 203 18.90 -7.48 3.06
CA ALA A 203 19.98 -8.26 3.64
C ALA A 203 20.83 -7.43 4.62
N ASP A 204 21.13 -6.16 4.27
CA ASP A 204 21.83 -5.25 5.18
C ASP A 204 20.97 -4.93 6.42
N TRP A 205 19.67 -4.70 6.28
CA TRP A 205 18.80 -4.43 7.44
C TRP A 205 18.75 -5.59 8.44
N ILE A 206 18.76 -6.83 7.96
CA ILE A 206 18.79 -8.02 8.83
C ILE A 206 20.20 -8.27 9.35
N GLY A 207 21.21 -8.27 8.47
CA GLY A 207 22.61 -8.56 8.80
C GLY A 207 23.30 -7.50 9.64
N SER A 208 22.69 -6.31 9.75
CA SER A 208 23.15 -5.23 10.62
C SER A 208 22.54 -5.25 12.02
N ARG A 209 21.58 -6.14 12.31
CA ARG A 209 20.88 -6.15 13.60
C ARG A 209 21.73 -6.88 14.65
N GLN A 210 22.18 -6.16 15.67
CA GLN A 210 23.10 -6.68 16.71
C GLN A 210 22.50 -7.85 17.49
N GLU A 211 21.18 -7.84 17.73
CA GLU A 211 20.44 -8.92 18.37
C GLU A 211 20.67 -10.28 17.67
N TRP A 212 20.79 -10.27 16.34
CA TRP A 212 20.96 -11.47 15.51
C TRP A 212 22.41 -11.70 15.10
N PHE A 213 23.18 -10.63 14.95
CA PHE A 213 24.58 -10.61 14.54
C PHE A 213 25.41 -9.78 15.52
N PRO A 214 25.72 -10.34 16.73
CA PRO A 214 26.53 -9.67 17.73
C PRO A 214 27.93 -9.39 17.19
N TYR A 215 28.53 -8.29 17.61
CA TYR A 215 29.88 -7.92 17.18
C TYR A 215 30.90 -8.97 17.61
N VAL A 216 31.86 -9.23 16.72
CA VAL A 216 32.92 -10.21 16.92
C VAL A 216 34.28 -9.56 16.81
N SER A 217 35.31 -10.18 17.40
CA SER A 217 36.68 -9.70 17.28
C SER A 217 37.30 -10.02 15.91
N ALA A 218 38.41 -9.33 15.58
CA ALA A 218 39.14 -9.59 14.34
C ALA A 218 39.68 -11.02 14.25
N GLU A 219 40.00 -11.63 15.38
CA GLU A 219 40.48 -13.02 15.48
C GLU A 219 39.39 -14.02 15.05
N THR A 220 38.11 -13.73 15.37
CA THR A 220 36.98 -14.60 15.00
C THR A 220 36.80 -14.69 13.50
N VAL A 221 37.17 -13.67 12.73
CA VAL A 221 37.03 -13.59 11.27
C VAL A 221 38.39 -13.68 10.56
N ALA A 222 39.44 -14.18 11.25
CA ALA A 222 40.75 -14.35 10.64
C ALA A 222 40.74 -15.32 9.43
N ASP A 223 39.84 -16.31 9.46
CA ASP A 223 39.49 -17.16 8.30
C ASP A 223 38.05 -16.81 7.87
N PRO A 224 37.88 -16.01 6.80
CA PRO A 224 36.56 -15.61 6.30
C PRO A 224 35.66 -16.78 5.91
N ALA A 225 36.17 -17.87 5.36
CA ALA A 225 35.39 -19.04 4.98
C ALA A 225 34.88 -19.79 6.21
N ALA A 226 35.73 -20.01 7.20
CA ALA A 226 35.33 -20.62 8.48
C ALA A 226 34.27 -19.77 9.18
N TYR A 227 34.42 -18.43 9.21
CA TYR A 227 33.43 -17.53 9.75
C TYR A 227 32.09 -17.62 9.01
N TYR A 228 32.09 -17.57 7.67
CA TYR A 228 30.88 -17.65 6.85
C TYR A 228 30.09 -18.92 7.14
N HIS A 229 30.73 -20.06 7.10
CA HIS A 229 30.06 -21.37 7.30
C HIS A 229 29.71 -21.64 8.77
N GLY A 230 30.61 -21.28 9.70
CA GLY A 230 30.47 -21.61 11.13
C GLY A 230 29.63 -20.60 11.92
N HIS A 231 29.57 -19.32 11.50
CA HIS A 231 28.90 -18.26 12.24
C HIS A 231 27.81 -17.56 11.41
N ALA A 232 28.15 -17.00 10.25
CA ALA A 232 27.22 -16.14 9.50
C ALA A 232 25.99 -16.92 8.99
N LEU A 233 26.15 -18.06 8.32
CA LEU A 233 25.03 -18.88 7.81
C LEU A 233 24.09 -19.38 8.92
N PRO A 234 24.58 -19.96 10.05
CA PRO A 234 23.71 -20.36 11.14
C PRO A 234 22.94 -19.20 11.77
N ARG A 235 23.59 -18.01 11.94
CA ARG A 235 22.95 -16.79 12.43
C ARG A 235 21.91 -16.28 11.46
N ALA A 236 22.21 -16.22 10.16
CA ALA A 236 21.27 -15.77 9.12
C ALA A 236 20.02 -16.65 9.07
N LYS A 237 20.15 -17.97 9.21
CA LYS A 237 19.00 -18.88 9.29
C LYS A 237 18.09 -18.57 10.48
N LYS A 238 18.68 -18.32 11.67
CA LYS A 238 17.93 -17.94 12.88
C LYS A 238 17.29 -16.54 12.73
N ALA A 239 18.06 -15.58 12.19
CA ALA A 239 17.59 -14.22 11.98
C ALA A 239 16.39 -14.17 11.03
N LEU A 240 16.43 -14.89 9.91
CA LEU A 240 15.30 -14.96 8.98
C LEU A 240 14.06 -15.61 9.61
N ALA A 241 14.24 -16.61 10.46
CA ALA A 241 13.12 -17.20 11.21
C ALA A 241 12.53 -16.20 12.21
N ALA A 242 13.38 -15.52 12.99
CA ALA A 242 12.95 -14.48 13.94
C ALA A 242 12.30 -13.26 13.24
N ALA A 243 12.80 -12.89 12.06
CA ALA A 243 12.22 -11.87 11.23
C ALA A 243 10.87 -12.27 10.58
N GLY A 244 10.39 -13.51 10.76
CA GLY A 244 9.17 -14.00 10.12
C GLY A 244 9.31 -14.25 8.61
N MET A 245 10.53 -14.40 8.14
CA MET A 245 10.87 -14.62 6.73
C MET A 245 11.42 -16.04 6.45
N ALA A 246 11.21 -16.99 7.35
CA ALA A 246 11.52 -18.38 7.07
C ALA A 246 10.74 -18.88 5.84
N LYS A 247 11.37 -19.76 5.06
CA LYS A 247 10.70 -20.37 3.89
C LYS A 247 9.49 -21.18 4.36
N ALA A 248 8.30 -20.75 4.01
CA ALA A 248 7.07 -21.51 4.19
C ALA A 248 6.86 -22.45 2.98
N VAL A 249 6.49 -23.70 3.26
CA VAL A 249 6.17 -24.67 2.22
C VAL A 249 4.72 -24.47 1.80
N ILE A 250 4.48 -24.32 0.51
CA ILE A 250 3.14 -24.10 -0.05
C ILE A 250 2.38 -25.44 -0.01
N ALA A 251 1.13 -25.41 0.42
CA ALA A 251 0.25 -26.56 0.37
C ALA A 251 -0.15 -26.87 -1.09
N PRO A 252 -0.28 -28.14 -1.49
CA PRO A 252 -0.88 -28.48 -2.76
C PRO A 252 -2.30 -27.92 -2.88
N PHE A 253 -2.67 -27.43 -4.04
CA PHE A 253 -4.03 -26.97 -4.29
C PHE A 253 -5.00 -28.14 -4.38
N THR A 254 -5.94 -28.23 -3.45
CA THR A 254 -6.96 -29.29 -3.36
C THR A 254 -8.38 -28.80 -3.68
N GLY A 255 -8.47 -27.65 -4.36
CA GLY A 255 -9.76 -27.04 -4.71
C GLY A 255 -10.15 -25.89 -3.77
N LEU A 256 -11.19 -25.17 -4.14
CA LEU A 256 -11.73 -24.04 -3.38
C LEU A 256 -12.09 -24.41 -1.94
N ARG A 257 -12.68 -25.57 -1.73
CA ARG A 257 -13.09 -26.04 -0.39
C ARG A 257 -11.91 -26.32 0.52
N GLY A 258 -10.75 -26.63 -0.04
CA GLY A 258 -9.51 -26.78 0.75
C GLY A 258 -9.09 -25.46 1.40
N LEU A 259 -9.35 -24.33 0.73
CA LEU A 259 -9.09 -22.99 1.28
C LEU A 259 -10.27 -22.47 2.13
N PHE A 260 -11.49 -22.76 1.71
CA PHE A 260 -12.73 -22.22 2.28
C PHE A 260 -13.74 -23.33 2.58
N PRO A 261 -13.53 -24.11 3.64
CA PRO A 261 -14.40 -25.26 3.97
C PRO A 261 -15.88 -24.92 4.18
N ARG A 262 -16.16 -23.66 4.56
CA ARG A 262 -17.53 -23.16 4.79
C ARG A 262 -18.30 -22.88 3.50
N ILE A 263 -17.66 -22.94 2.33
CA ILE A 263 -18.35 -22.72 1.04
C ILE A 263 -18.93 -24.06 0.56
N GLU A 264 -20.22 -24.25 0.79
CA GLU A 264 -20.93 -25.47 0.37
C GLU A 264 -21.18 -25.47 -1.14
N ALA A 265 -21.58 -24.33 -1.71
CA ALA A 265 -21.88 -24.16 -3.13
C ALA A 265 -21.01 -23.03 -3.73
N PRO A 266 -19.92 -23.38 -4.45
CA PRO A 266 -19.10 -22.38 -5.13
C PRO A 266 -19.90 -21.58 -6.17
N THR A 267 -19.66 -20.27 -6.22
CA THR A 267 -20.28 -19.39 -7.22
C THR A 267 -19.69 -19.63 -8.62
N PRO A 268 -20.34 -19.15 -9.70
CA PRO A 268 -19.81 -19.34 -11.04
C PRO A 268 -18.38 -18.81 -11.22
N ILE A 269 -18.06 -17.64 -10.67
CA ILE A 269 -16.70 -17.07 -10.76
C ILE A 269 -15.68 -17.86 -9.93
N GLN A 270 -16.09 -18.46 -8.83
CA GLN A 270 -15.25 -19.32 -8.02
C GLN A 270 -14.95 -20.66 -8.74
N ARG A 271 -15.97 -21.28 -9.36
CA ARG A 271 -15.77 -22.45 -10.21
C ARG A 271 -14.86 -22.16 -11.40
N TRP A 272 -15.04 -21.01 -12.05
CA TRP A 272 -14.16 -20.58 -13.12
C TRP A 272 -12.70 -20.45 -12.61
N ALA A 273 -12.47 -19.79 -11.48
CA ALA A 273 -11.15 -19.61 -10.89
C ALA A 273 -10.47 -20.95 -10.54
N GLU A 274 -11.27 -21.95 -10.15
CA GLU A 274 -10.79 -23.30 -9.86
C GLU A 274 -10.38 -24.07 -11.14
N ALA A 275 -11.11 -23.91 -12.24
CA ALA A 275 -10.96 -24.73 -13.45
C ALA A 275 -10.12 -24.10 -14.55
N VAL A 276 -10.02 -22.75 -14.61
CA VAL A 276 -9.38 -22.04 -15.72
C VAL A 276 -7.91 -22.42 -15.88
N SER A 277 -7.47 -22.59 -17.16
CA SER A 277 -6.05 -22.79 -17.46
C SER A 277 -5.28 -21.49 -17.28
N LEU A 278 -4.27 -21.49 -16.41
CA LEU A 278 -3.38 -20.36 -16.19
C LEU A 278 -2.23 -20.40 -17.20
N PRO A 279 -1.88 -19.26 -17.86
CA PRO A 279 -0.76 -19.19 -18.80
C PRO A 279 0.56 -19.60 -18.15
N ASP A 280 1.51 -20.07 -18.94
CA ASP A 280 2.88 -20.25 -18.47
C ASP A 280 3.53 -18.87 -18.22
N GLY A 281 4.27 -18.75 -17.12
CA GLY A 281 4.88 -17.50 -16.68
C GLY A 281 3.93 -16.53 -16.00
N PRO A 282 4.34 -15.24 -15.86
CA PRO A 282 3.53 -14.21 -15.21
C PRO A 282 2.26 -13.90 -15.97
N SER A 283 1.17 -13.67 -15.25
CA SER A 283 -0.14 -13.37 -15.84
C SER A 283 -0.89 -12.30 -15.05
N LEU A 284 -1.70 -11.51 -15.77
CA LEU A 284 -2.68 -10.62 -15.19
C LEU A 284 -4.06 -11.25 -15.36
N THR A 285 -4.80 -11.36 -14.26
CA THR A 285 -6.22 -11.73 -14.30
C THR A 285 -7.06 -10.53 -13.89
N VAL A 286 -8.11 -10.19 -14.63
CA VAL A 286 -9.10 -9.17 -14.26
C VAL A 286 -10.44 -9.86 -14.08
N ILE A 287 -11.05 -9.71 -12.92
CA ILE A 287 -12.37 -10.25 -12.58
C ILE A 287 -13.33 -9.09 -12.39
N GLU A 288 -14.32 -9.02 -13.27
CA GLU A 288 -15.42 -8.07 -13.24
C GLU A 288 -16.71 -8.80 -12.89
N ASP A 289 -17.23 -8.55 -11.68
CA ASP A 289 -18.47 -9.19 -11.21
C ASP A 289 -19.11 -8.36 -10.10
N LEU A 290 -20.38 -8.61 -9.83
CA LEU A 290 -21.16 -7.93 -8.79
C LEU A 290 -20.50 -8.03 -7.41
N THR A 291 -20.76 -7.04 -6.55
CA THR A 291 -20.37 -7.12 -5.15
C THR A 291 -21.11 -8.28 -4.47
N GLY A 292 -20.37 -9.13 -3.76
CA GLY A 292 -20.94 -10.33 -3.10
C GLY A 292 -20.93 -11.59 -3.97
N SER A 293 -20.41 -11.54 -5.20
CA SER A 293 -20.29 -12.72 -6.07
C SER A 293 -19.22 -13.73 -5.67
N GLY A 294 -18.35 -13.38 -4.71
CA GLY A 294 -17.24 -14.24 -4.26
C GLY A 294 -15.93 -13.99 -4.99
N LYS A 295 -15.72 -12.76 -5.52
CA LYS A 295 -14.48 -12.35 -6.22
C LYS A 295 -13.22 -12.55 -5.39
N THR A 296 -13.27 -12.24 -4.08
CA THR A 296 -12.11 -12.33 -3.20
C THR A 296 -11.65 -13.78 -3.03
N GLU A 297 -12.58 -14.70 -2.81
CA GLU A 297 -12.29 -16.13 -2.71
C GLU A 297 -11.80 -16.69 -4.05
N ALA A 298 -12.36 -16.25 -5.17
CA ALA A 298 -11.88 -16.60 -6.52
C ALA A 298 -10.43 -16.11 -6.74
N ALA A 299 -10.11 -14.88 -6.31
CA ALA A 299 -8.75 -14.33 -6.40
C ALA A 299 -7.76 -15.10 -5.53
N LEU A 300 -8.13 -15.45 -4.30
CA LEU A 300 -7.28 -16.26 -3.41
C LEU A 300 -7.10 -17.69 -3.95
N THR A 301 -8.11 -18.26 -4.60
CA THR A 301 -8.00 -19.55 -5.31
C THR A 301 -6.98 -19.48 -6.44
N LEU A 302 -7.06 -18.45 -7.29
CA LEU A 302 -6.07 -18.21 -8.35
C LEU A 302 -4.68 -17.99 -7.79
N ALA A 303 -4.57 -17.19 -6.71
CA ALA A 303 -3.29 -16.94 -6.04
C ALA A 303 -2.68 -18.25 -5.50
N HIS A 304 -3.46 -19.10 -4.85
CA HIS A 304 -2.97 -20.41 -4.38
C HIS A 304 -2.52 -21.31 -5.54
N ARG A 305 -3.28 -21.35 -6.65
CA ARG A 305 -2.88 -22.08 -7.85
C ARG A 305 -1.59 -21.55 -8.47
N LEU A 306 -1.37 -20.23 -8.46
CA LEU A 306 -0.08 -19.63 -8.85
C LEU A 306 1.04 -20.05 -7.89
N MET A 307 0.77 -20.11 -6.59
CA MET A 307 1.74 -20.54 -5.58
C MET A 307 2.10 -22.02 -5.73
N ASP A 308 1.13 -22.91 -5.85
CA ASP A 308 1.32 -24.35 -6.07
C ASP A 308 2.09 -24.61 -7.38
N GLY A 309 1.78 -23.85 -8.44
CA GLY A 309 2.52 -23.86 -9.71
C GLY A 309 3.91 -23.19 -9.65
N LYS A 310 4.42 -22.82 -8.47
CA LYS A 310 5.73 -22.15 -8.23
C LYS A 310 5.90 -20.82 -8.96
N ARG A 311 4.79 -20.12 -9.29
CA ARG A 311 4.77 -18.81 -9.95
C ARG A 311 4.59 -17.66 -8.94
N ALA A 312 4.29 -17.99 -7.70
CA ALA A 312 4.26 -17.07 -6.57
C ALA A 312 4.69 -17.80 -5.30
N ASN A 313 5.20 -17.08 -4.30
CA ASN A 313 5.62 -17.60 -3.01
C ASN A 313 4.81 -17.02 -1.84
N GLY A 314 3.78 -16.26 -2.14
CA GLY A 314 2.90 -15.61 -1.19
C GLY A 314 1.86 -14.75 -1.89
N VAL A 315 1.13 -13.95 -1.10
CA VAL A 315 0.03 -13.10 -1.57
C VAL A 315 0.15 -11.72 -0.95
N PHE A 316 -0.14 -10.67 -1.73
CA PHE A 316 -0.37 -9.33 -1.19
C PHE A 316 -1.72 -8.81 -1.70
N LEU A 317 -2.62 -8.49 -0.75
CA LEU A 317 -3.92 -7.88 -1.04
C LEU A 317 -3.84 -6.38 -0.84
N ALA A 318 -3.98 -5.63 -1.91
CA ALA A 318 -4.01 -4.18 -1.94
C ALA A 318 -5.46 -3.68 -2.03
N LEU A 319 -5.90 -2.93 -1.04
CA LEU A 319 -7.28 -2.48 -0.85
C LEU A 319 -7.36 -0.94 -0.89
N PRO A 320 -8.51 -0.37 -1.23
CA PRO A 320 -8.61 1.08 -1.41
C PRO A 320 -8.52 1.87 -0.10
N THR A 321 -8.93 1.30 1.03
CA THR A 321 -8.99 1.99 2.32
C THR A 321 -8.44 1.16 3.47
N MET A 322 -8.09 1.82 4.58
CA MET A 322 -7.66 1.15 5.81
C MET A 322 -8.77 0.28 6.42
N ALA A 323 -10.02 0.72 6.34
CA ALA A 323 -11.15 -0.03 6.87
C ALA A 323 -11.36 -1.36 6.12
N THR A 324 -11.27 -1.32 4.77
CA THR A 324 -11.29 -2.56 3.95
C THR A 324 -10.11 -3.46 4.26
N ALA A 325 -8.92 -2.89 4.50
CA ALA A 325 -7.73 -3.65 4.84
C ALA A 325 -7.87 -4.35 6.20
N ASN A 326 -8.41 -3.68 7.23
CA ASN A 326 -8.68 -4.27 8.54
C ASN A 326 -9.72 -5.41 8.44
N ALA A 327 -10.82 -5.17 7.75
CA ALA A 327 -11.86 -6.19 7.54
C ALA A 327 -11.30 -7.43 6.81
N MET A 328 -10.49 -7.21 5.79
CA MET A 328 -9.86 -8.29 5.02
C MET A 328 -8.81 -9.03 5.85
N PHE A 329 -8.01 -8.32 6.65
CA PHE A 329 -7.05 -8.94 7.57
C PHE A 329 -7.77 -9.91 8.51
N GLY A 330 -8.89 -9.49 9.11
CA GLY A 330 -9.70 -10.35 9.96
C GLY A 330 -10.23 -11.60 9.24
N ARG A 331 -10.70 -11.46 7.98
CA ARG A 331 -11.18 -12.61 7.18
C ARG A 331 -10.05 -13.58 6.82
N LEU A 332 -8.88 -13.07 6.50
CA LEU A 332 -7.73 -13.89 6.15
C LEU A 332 -7.08 -14.54 7.37
N ALA A 333 -7.12 -13.92 8.54
CA ALA A 333 -6.56 -14.47 9.77
C ALA A 333 -7.04 -15.91 10.02
N ASP A 334 -8.30 -16.20 9.65
CA ASP A 334 -8.91 -17.52 9.84
C ASP A 334 -8.54 -18.54 8.74
N SER A 335 -8.04 -18.12 7.58
CA SER A 335 -7.87 -18.99 6.41
C SER A 335 -6.48 -18.99 5.76
N TYR A 336 -5.62 -17.98 6.01
CA TYR A 336 -4.34 -17.84 5.30
C TYR A 336 -3.39 -19.04 5.46
N ARG A 337 -3.48 -19.74 6.59
CA ARG A 337 -2.63 -20.93 6.85
C ARG A 337 -2.91 -22.09 5.89
N ALA A 338 -4.13 -22.18 5.35
CA ALA A 338 -4.50 -23.18 4.36
C ALA A 338 -3.72 -23.05 3.02
N LEU A 339 -3.11 -21.89 2.77
CA LEU A 339 -2.19 -21.71 1.63
C LEU A 339 -0.86 -22.46 1.79
N PHE A 340 -0.53 -22.93 3.01
CA PHE A 340 0.77 -23.49 3.34
C PHE A 340 0.64 -24.87 3.97
N ALA A 341 1.67 -25.70 3.77
CA ALA A 341 1.71 -27.04 4.33
C ALA A 341 1.71 -27.02 5.87
N PRO A 342 1.11 -28.03 6.52
CA PRO A 342 1.17 -28.18 7.97
C PRO A 342 2.62 -28.11 8.49
N GLY A 343 2.82 -27.44 9.62
CA GLY A 343 4.15 -27.22 10.21
C GLY A 343 4.93 -26.03 9.63
N SER A 344 4.43 -25.39 8.58
CA SER A 344 4.92 -24.07 8.15
C SER A 344 4.40 -22.99 9.08
N ASN A 345 5.20 -21.94 9.31
CA ASN A 345 4.80 -20.78 10.13
C ASN A 345 4.81 -19.50 9.28
N PRO A 346 3.85 -19.32 8.34
CA PRO A 346 3.76 -18.14 7.51
C PRO A 346 3.34 -16.92 8.32
N SER A 347 3.95 -15.75 8.03
CA SER A 347 3.56 -14.48 8.60
C SER A 347 2.40 -13.85 7.83
N LEU A 348 1.40 -13.35 8.56
CA LEU A 348 0.33 -12.49 8.06
C LEU A 348 0.55 -11.07 8.59
N ALA A 349 0.73 -10.09 7.72
CA ALA A 349 0.98 -8.70 8.10
C ALA A 349 -0.06 -7.73 7.57
N LEU A 350 -0.35 -6.68 8.35
CA LEU A 350 -1.23 -5.57 7.98
C LEU A 350 -0.40 -4.34 7.64
N ALA A 351 -0.55 -3.82 6.43
CA ALA A 351 0.27 -2.75 5.86
C ALA A 351 -0.53 -1.47 5.59
N HIS A 352 -0.68 -0.61 6.59
CA HIS A 352 -1.19 0.76 6.42
C HIS A 352 -0.75 1.66 7.59
N GLY A 353 -0.99 2.97 7.47
CA GLY A 353 -0.48 3.97 8.42
C GLY A 353 -0.98 3.82 9.86
N ARG A 354 -2.08 3.12 10.10
CA ARG A 354 -2.75 2.93 11.40
C ARG A 354 -2.94 1.46 11.76
N ALA A 355 -2.10 0.55 11.24
CA ALA A 355 -2.21 -0.89 11.53
C ALA A 355 -2.19 -1.23 13.03
N GLY A 356 -1.41 -0.48 13.83
CA GLY A 356 -1.36 -0.64 15.29
C GLY A 356 -2.67 -0.34 16.04
N LEU A 357 -3.70 0.20 15.38
CA LEU A 357 -5.04 0.38 15.97
C LEU A 357 -5.91 -0.88 15.83
N ASP A 358 -5.58 -1.79 14.94
CA ASP A 358 -6.32 -3.05 14.77
C ASP A 358 -5.96 -4.04 15.89
N LYS A 359 -6.94 -4.38 16.72
CA LYS A 359 -6.74 -5.27 17.89
C LYS A 359 -6.32 -6.68 17.50
N ARG A 360 -6.79 -7.19 16.35
CA ARG A 360 -6.43 -8.53 15.86
C ARG A 360 -4.99 -8.56 15.37
N PHE A 361 -4.54 -7.47 14.73
CA PHE A 361 -3.14 -7.37 14.31
C PHE A 361 -2.20 -7.25 15.51
N VAL A 362 -2.55 -6.45 16.52
CA VAL A 362 -1.79 -6.36 17.77
C VAL A 362 -1.69 -7.71 18.46
N ALA A 363 -2.81 -8.43 18.60
CA ALA A 363 -2.81 -9.79 19.14
C ALA A 363 -1.98 -10.78 18.32
N ALA A 364 -1.96 -10.65 16.98
CA ALA A 364 -1.11 -11.46 16.11
C ALA A 364 0.39 -11.23 16.34
N ILE A 365 0.79 -10.00 16.70
CA ILE A 365 2.18 -9.66 17.05
C ILE A 365 2.52 -10.24 18.43
N GLU A 366 1.67 -10.06 19.42
CA GLU A 366 1.85 -10.53 20.80
C GLU A 366 1.89 -12.07 20.87
N GLY A 367 0.98 -12.75 20.16
CA GLY A 367 0.98 -14.21 20.02
C GLY A 367 2.24 -14.74 19.33
N GLY A 368 2.83 -13.96 18.42
CA GLY A 368 4.10 -14.27 17.77
C GLY A 368 5.31 -14.15 18.71
N ALA A 369 5.28 -13.22 19.66
CA ALA A 369 6.38 -13.01 20.63
C ALA A 369 6.38 -14.04 21.76
N ALA A 370 5.23 -14.63 22.10
CA ALA A 370 5.08 -15.53 23.26
C ALA A 370 5.42 -17.01 23.00
N ARG A 371 5.67 -17.40 21.75
CA ARG A 371 5.92 -18.83 21.39
C ARG A 371 7.39 -19.08 21.04
N GLU A 372 8.18 -19.55 22.00
CA GLU A 372 9.24 -20.52 21.69
C GLU A 372 8.58 -21.84 21.23
N PRO A 373 9.12 -22.51 20.21
CA PRO A 373 8.50 -23.73 19.70
C PRO A 373 8.54 -24.85 20.74
N ARG A 374 7.46 -25.06 21.49
CA ARG A 374 7.26 -26.26 22.30
C ARG A 374 6.89 -27.43 21.38
N ARG A 375 7.73 -28.44 21.35
CA ARG A 375 7.40 -29.72 20.74
C ARG A 375 6.26 -30.40 21.53
N GLY A 376 5.12 -30.57 20.89
CA GLY A 376 4.13 -31.58 21.26
C GLY A 376 2.79 -31.10 21.81
N ASP A 377 2.04 -30.21 21.09
CA ASP A 377 0.63 -29.98 21.39
C ASP A 377 -0.29 -30.35 20.22
N PRO A 378 -1.46 -30.92 20.49
CA PRO A 378 -2.38 -31.43 19.46
C PRO A 378 -3.19 -30.33 18.75
N ALA A 379 -3.69 -30.66 17.57
CA ALA A 379 -4.25 -29.84 16.53
C ALA A 379 -5.67 -29.28 16.77
N ASP A 380 -6.05 -28.78 17.95
CA ASP A 380 -7.42 -28.34 18.24
C ASP A 380 -7.55 -26.95 18.87
N GLU A 381 -6.56 -26.07 18.80
CA GLU A 381 -6.78 -24.66 19.12
C GLU A 381 -7.03 -23.82 17.86
N PRO A 382 -7.94 -22.82 17.89
CA PRO A 382 -8.16 -21.94 16.75
C PRO A 382 -6.84 -21.32 16.31
N ALA A 383 -6.53 -21.42 15.02
CA ALA A 383 -5.29 -20.97 14.43
C ALA A 383 -5.18 -19.45 14.55
N GLU A 384 -4.53 -18.97 15.60
CA GLU A 384 -4.25 -17.55 15.78
C GLU A 384 -3.34 -17.02 14.66
N ALA A 385 -3.67 -15.84 14.14
CA ALA A 385 -2.84 -15.15 13.19
C ALA A 385 -1.46 -14.87 13.82
N HIS A 386 -0.38 -15.02 13.02
CA HIS A 386 0.98 -14.79 13.47
C HIS A 386 1.64 -13.71 12.63
N CYS A 387 2.21 -12.72 13.27
CA CYS A 387 3.09 -11.72 12.65
C CYS A 387 4.35 -11.56 13.48
N ALA A 388 5.51 -11.75 12.87
CA ALA A 388 6.77 -11.47 13.56
C ALA A 388 6.88 -9.98 13.90
N SER A 389 7.30 -9.65 15.12
CA SER A 389 7.43 -8.27 15.60
C SER A 389 8.29 -7.42 14.66
N TRP A 390 9.38 -7.97 14.13
CA TRP A 390 10.23 -7.28 13.18
C TRP A 390 9.50 -6.82 11.91
N LEU A 391 8.57 -7.61 11.37
CA LEU A 391 7.74 -7.20 10.22
C LEU A 391 6.77 -6.08 10.59
N ALA A 392 6.25 -6.10 11.80
CA ALA A 392 5.29 -5.14 12.29
C ALA A 392 5.89 -3.78 12.71
N GLU A 393 7.17 -3.74 13.11
CA GLU A 393 7.87 -2.53 13.56
C GLU A 393 7.91 -1.43 12.49
N ASP A 394 7.89 -1.80 11.20
CA ASP A 394 7.99 -0.84 10.10
C ASP A 394 7.07 -1.25 8.94
N ARG A 395 6.15 -0.36 8.57
CA ARG A 395 5.22 -0.56 7.44
C ARG A 395 5.90 -0.91 6.11
N ARG A 396 7.18 -0.53 5.92
CA ARG A 396 7.98 -0.92 4.74
C ARG A 396 8.30 -2.40 4.73
N ARG A 397 8.38 -3.04 5.91
CA ARG A 397 8.66 -4.47 6.09
C ARG A 397 7.41 -5.35 5.96
N ALA A 398 6.22 -4.79 6.21
CA ALA A 398 4.96 -5.55 6.15
C ALA A 398 4.72 -6.21 4.77
N LEU A 399 5.24 -5.61 3.67
CA LEU A 399 5.17 -6.20 2.34
C LEU A 399 6.09 -7.43 2.18
N LEU A 400 7.00 -7.69 3.12
CA LEU A 400 7.89 -8.86 3.09
C LEU A 400 7.21 -10.13 3.63
N ALA A 401 6.15 -10.01 4.44
CA ALA A 401 5.39 -11.16 4.97
C ALA A 401 4.89 -12.07 3.84
N GLN A 402 4.78 -13.38 4.09
CA GLN A 402 4.27 -14.33 3.09
C GLN A 402 2.84 -13.99 2.65
N VAL A 403 2.01 -13.55 3.58
CA VAL A 403 0.68 -12.99 3.30
C VAL A 403 0.62 -11.57 3.84
N GLY A 404 0.34 -10.63 2.96
CA GLY A 404 0.19 -9.22 3.32
C GLY A 404 -1.19 -8.71 2.94
N VAL A 405 -1.76 -7.89 3.80
CA VAL A 405 -2.97 -7.10 3.53
C VAL A 405 -2.64 -5.64 3.77
N GLY A 406 -3.03 -4.77 2.88
CA GLY A 406 -2.76 -3.35 3.09
C GLY A 406 -3.52 -2.44 2.16
N THR A 407 -3.30 -1.12 2.31
CA THR A 407 -3.83 -0.18 1.34
C THR A 407 -2.99 -0.20 0.06
N LEU A 408 -3.63 0.08 -1.07
CA LEU A 408 -2.94 0.17 -2.36
C LEU A 408 -1.76 1.14 -2.31
N ASP A 409 -1.86 2.22 -1.55
CA ASP A 409 -0.79 3.20 -1.36
C ASP A 409 0.55 2.54 -0.98
N GLN A 410 0.53 1.49 -0.13
CA GLN A 410 1.76 0.80 0.27
C GLN A 410 2.42 0.04 -0.89
N ALA A 411 1.63 -0.48 -1.82
CA ALA A 411 2.14 -1.12 -3.03
C ALA A 411 2.62 -0.08 -4.07
N LEU A 412 1.90 1.03 -4.23
CA LEU A 412 2.26 2.12 -5.16
C LEU A 412 3.62 2.77 -4.79
N LEU A 413 3.92 2.89 -3.49
CA LEU A 413 5.23 3.36 -3.02
C LEU A 413 6.42 2.51 -3.53
N ALA A 414 6.18 1.32 -4.06
CA ALA A 414 7.22 0.49 -4.68
C ALA A 414 7.73 1.03 -6.03
N VAL A 415 6.94 1.89 -6.68
CA VAL A 415 7.25 2.46 -8.01
C VAL A 415 7.33 3.99 -8.00
N LEU A 416 7.43 4.58 -6.83
CA LEU A 416 7.66 6.01 -6.64
C LEU A 416 9.11 6.25 -6.18
N PRO A 417 9.74 7.40 -6.49
CA PRO A 417 11.11 7.71 -6.12
C PRO A 417 11.25 8.09 -4.63
N VAL A 418 10.72 7.23 -3.77
CA VAL A 418 10.80 7.38 -2.32
C VAL A 418 11.89 6.50 -1.74
N ARG A 419 12.44 6.91 -0.60
CA ARG A 419 13.46 6.12 0.09
C ARG A 419 12.97 4.70 0.37
N HIS A 420 13.77 3.69 0.03
CA HIS A 420 13.47 2.25 0.15
C HIS A 420 12.29 1.76 -0.71
N ALA A 421 12.00 2.41 -1.84
CA ALA A 421 11.04 1.92 -2.83
C ALA A 421 11.39 0.49 -3.29
N THR A 422 12.67 0.22 -3.53
CA THR A 422 13.16 -1.12 -3.96
C THR A 422 12.93 -2.21 -2.93
N LEU A 423 12.95 -1.89 -1.63
CA LEU A 423 12.59 -2.86 -0.57
C LEU A 423 11.12 -3.26 -0.67
N ARG A 424 10.22 -2.28 -0.92
CA ARG A 424 8.80 -2.58 -1.15
C ARG A 424 8.59 -3.36 -2.43
N LEU A 425 9.28 -2.96 -3.50
CA LEU A 425 9.23 -3.66 -4.79
C LEU A 425 9.67 -5.12 -4.62
N PHE A 426 10.79 -5.37 -3.92
CA PHE A 426 11.26 -6.70 -3.57
C PHE A 426 10.20 -7.48 -2.78
N GLY A 427 9.54 -6.84 -1.80
CA GLY A 427 8.50 -7.43 -0.98
C GLY A 427 7.26 -7.88 -1.78
N VAL A 428 6.89 -7.15 -2.82
CA VAL A 428 5.76 -7.48 -3.72
C VAL A 428 6.18 -8.48 -4.79
N THR A 429 7.45 -8.41 -5.26
CA THR A 429 7.98 -9.32 -6.28
C THR A 429 7.91 -10.77 -5.80
N GLY A 430 7.46 -11.67 -6.67
CA GLY A 430 7.30 -13.09 -6.35
C GLY A 430 6.01 -13.41 -5.58
N LYS A 431 5.15 -12.41 -5.30
CA LYS A 431 3.79 -12.65 -4.76
C LYS A 431 2.73 -12.55 -5.84
N ALA A 432 1.60 -13.20 -5.62
CA ALA A 432 0.38 -12.88 -6.34
C ALA A 432 -0.14 -11.54 -5.78
N LEU A 433 -0.11 -10.49 -6.60
CA LEU A 433 -0.61 -9.17 -6.24
C LEU A 433 -2.10 -9.11 -6.54
N ILE A 434 -2.94 -9.07 -5.50
CA ILE A 434 -4.38 -8.88 -5.64
C ILE A 434 -4.70 -7.41 -5.38
N VAL A 435 -5.35 -6.74 -6.32
CA VAL A 435 -5.80 -5.35 -6.17
C VAL A 435 -7.31 -5.31 -6.25
N ASP A 436 -7.96 -4.86 -5.18
CA ASP A 436 -9.41 -4.83 -5.08
C ASP A 436 -9.96 -3.43 -5.39
N GLU A 437 -11.20 -3.38 -5.86
CA GLU A 437 -11.97 -2.18 -6.20
C GLU A 437 -11.24 -1.21 -7.15
N VAL A 438 -10.66 -1.75 -8.24
CA VAL A 438 -9.83 -0.98 -9.19
C VAL A 438 -10.56 0.22 -9.79
N HIS A 439 -11.89 0.14 -9.91
CA HIS A 439 -12.71 1.25 -10.39
C HIS A 439 -12.70 2.49 -9.48
N ALA A 440 -12.40 2.33 -8.18
CA ALA A 440 -12.40 3.42 -7.21
C ALA A 440 -11.17 4.35 -7.31
N PHE A 441 -10.19 4.04 -8.15
CA PHE A 441 -8.95 4.79 -8.25
C PHE A 441 -9.09 5.97 -9.21
N ASP A 442 -8.61 7.14 -8.77
CA ASP A 442 -8.53 8.33 -9.59
C ASP A 442 -7.49 8.21 -10.73
N PRO A 443 -7.46 9.12 -11.70
CA PRO A 443 -6.55 9.04 -12.85
C PRO A 443 -5.07 9.04 -12.47
N TYR A 444 -4.67 9.71 -11.39
CA TYR A 444 -3.32 9.72 -10.87
C TYR A 444 -2.92 8.32 -10.38
N MET A 445 -3.72 7.72 -9.48
CA MET A 445 -3.51 6.37 -8.95
C MET A 445 -3.57 5.29 -10.04
N ARG A 446 -4.43 5.45 -11.05
CA ARG A 446 -4.51 4.52 -12.20
C ARG A 446 -3.19 4.48 -12.97
N ARG A 447 -2.56 5.63 -13.18
CA ARG A 447 -1.25 5.71 -13.82
C ARG A 447 -0.15 5.06 -13.00
N GLU A 448 -0.14 5.27 -11.68
CA GLU A 448 0.80 4.60 -10.77
C GLU A 448 0.57 3.08 -10.76
N LEU A 449 -0.70 2.62 -10.70
CA LEU A 449 -1.04 1.20 -10.77
C LEU A 449 -0.59 0.57 -12.08
N ALA A 450 -0.80 1.23 -13.22
CA ALA A 450 -0.30 0.77 -14.52
C ALA A 450 1.23 0.59 -14.50
N THR A 451 1.96 1.52 -13.87
CA THR A 451 3.42 1.43 -13.68
C THR A 451 3.79 0.26 -12.76
N LEU A 452 3.09 0.09 -11.63
CA LEU A 452 3.30 -1.03 -10.71
C LEU A 452 3.09 -2.38 -11.39
N LEU A 453 2.04 -2.52 -12.19
CA LEU A 453 1.76 -3.73 -12.96
C LEU A 453 2.88 -4.03 -13.96
N GLY A 454 3.42 -2.99 -14.63
CA GLY A 454 4.56 -3.12 -15.53
C GLY A 454 5.82 -3.60 -14.82
N PHE A 455 6.17 -3.01 -13.67
CA PHE A 455 7.31 -3.45 -12.84
C PHE A 455 7.11 -4.86 -12.31
N HIS A 456 5.93 -5.16 -11.80
CA HIS A 456 5.59 -6.46 -11.24
C HIS A 456 5.72 -7.58 -12.28
N ALA A 457 5.16 -7.36 -13.48
CA ALA A 457 5.30 -8.26 -14.61
C ALA A 457 6.75 -8.44 -15.05
N ALA A 458 7.51 -7.35 -15.15
CA ALA A 458 8.91 -7.37 -15.57
C ALA A 458 9.82 -8.16 -14.63
N LEU A 459 9.44 -8.19 -13.35
CA LEU A 459 10.16 -8.94 -12.30
C LEU A 459 9.55 -10.35 -12.05
N GLY A 460 8.69 -10.82 -12.95
CA GLY A 460 8.17 -12.19 -12.92
C GLY A 460 6.93 -12.39 -12.05
N GLY A 461 6.29 -11.32 -11.56
CA GLY A 461 5.10 -11.39 -10.72
C GLY A 461 3.79 -11.50 -11.51
N SER A 462 2.80 -12.16 -10.92
CA SER A 462 1.42 -12.24 -11.43
C SER A 462 0.48 -11.36 -10.62
N ALA A 463 -0.54 -10.76 -11.27
CA ALA A 463 -1.49 -9.90 -10.61
C ALA A 463 -2.94 -10.31 -10.89
N ILE A 464 -3.84 -10.00 -9.94
CA ILE A 464 -5.27 -10.26 -10.02
C ILE A 464 -5.99 -8.97 -9.64
N LEU A 465 -6.75 -8.40 -10.57
CA LEU A 465 -7.52 -7.17 -10.36
C LEU A 465 -8.99 -7.51 -10.18
N LEU A 466 -9.61 -6.94 -9.16
CA LEU A 466 -11.03 -7.12 -8.85
C LEU A 466 -11.77 -5.80 -9.03
N SER A 467 -12.91 -5.84 -9.68
CA SER A 467 -13.76 -4.68 -9.88
C SER A 467 -15.24 -5.07 -9.98
N ALA A 468 -16.11 -4.16 -9.56
CA ALA A 468 -17.54 -4.28 -9.85
C ALA A 468 -17.88 -3.61 -11.18
N THR A 469 -17.18 -2.54 -11.53
CA THR A 469 -17.51 -1.70 -12.70
C THR A 469 -16.21 -1.18 -13.32
N LEU A 470 -15.76 -1.74 -14.42
CA LEU A 470 -14.52 -1.30 -15.08
C LEU A 470 -14.78 -0.95 -16.55
N PRO A 471 -14.62 0.32 -16.95
CA PRO A 471 -14.73 0.67 -18.37
C PRO A 471 -13.75 -0.14 -19.23
N ARG A 472 -14.17 -0.59 -20.41
CA ARG A 472 -13.35 -1.40 -21.32
C ARG A 472 -12.03 -0.73 -21.67
N LYS A 473 -12.03 0.60 -21.89
CA LYS A 473 -10.81 1.38 -22.18
C LYS A 473 -9.79 1.25 -21.02
N LEU A 474 -10.23 1.37 -19.77
CA LEU A 474 -9.36 1.24 -18.61
C LEU A 474 -8.87 -0.20 -18.44
N ARG A 475 -9.73 -1.21 -18.63
CA ARG A 475 -9.31 -2.63 -18.62
C ARG A 475 -8.20 -2.88 -19.64
N ALA A 476 -8.37 -2.38 -20.88
CA ALA A 476 -7.36 -2.50 -21.94
C ALA A 476 -6.05 -1.78 -21.58
N GLU A 477 -6.11 -0.62 -20.95
CA GLU A 477 -4.93 0.11 -20.48
C GLU A 477 -4.11 -0.71 -19.48
N LEU A 478 -4.75 -1.25 -18.44
CA LEU A 478 -4.08 -2.04 -17.39
C LEU A 478 -3.50 -3.35 -17.95
N VAL A 479 -4.25 -4.04 -18.82
CA VAL A 479 -3.77 -5.24 -19.53
C VAL A 479 -2.53 -4.93 -20.37
N ASN A 480 -2.57 -3.83 -21.12
CA ASN A 480 -1.45 -3.45 -21.98
C ASN A 480 -0.24 -2.98 -21.17
N ALA A 481 -0.44 -2.32 -20.02
CA ALA A 481 0.65 -1.94 -19.11
C ALA A 481 1.37 -3.18 -18.54
N PHE A 482 0.61 -4.17 -18.10
CA PHE A 482 1.17 -5.44 -17.62
C PHE A 482 1.95 -6.17 -18.73
N ARG A 483 1.34 -6.30 -19.92
CA ARG A 483 1.98 -6.97 -21.08
C ARG A 483 3.23 -6.23 -21.57
N ALA A 484 3.26 -4.91 -21.49
CA ALA A 484 4.46 -4.11 -21.78
C ALA A 484 5.60 -4.45 -20.79
N GLY A 485 5.29 -4.68 -19.52
CA GLY A 485 6.23 -5.21 -18.54
C GLY A 485 6.81 -6.57 -18.92
N LEU A 486 6.01 -7.44 -19.53
CA LEU A 486 6.46 -8.72 -20.09
C LEU A 486 7.28 -8.58 -21.38
N GLY A 487 7.47 -7.37 -21.90
CA GLY A 487 8.18 -7.12 -23.17
C GLY A 487 7.30 -7.18 -24.42
N VAL A 488 5.99 -7.30 -24.27
CA VAL A 488 5.05 -7.31 -25.41
C VAL A 488 4.82 -5.87 -25.87
N ARG A 489 5.26 -5.55 -27.08
CA ARG A 489 5.14 -4.19 -27.65
C ARG A 489 3.80 -3.91 -28.33
N LYS A 490 3.17 -4.97 -28.88
CA LYS A 490 1.89 -4.84 -29.57
C LYS A 490 0.76 -4.65 -28.56
N ARG A 491 0.02 -3.57 -28.70
CA ARG A 491 -1.19 -3.34 -27.91
C ARG A 491 -2.27 -4.34 -28.30
N THR A 492 -3.02 -4.80 -27.31
CA THR A 492 -4.17 -5.69 -27.48
C THR A 492 -5.44 -4.87 -27.32
N GLU A 493 -6.33 -5.01 -28.24
CA GLU A 493 -7.71 -4.52 -28.12
C GLU A 493 -8.54 -5.60 -27.42
N LEU A 494 -9.38 -5.16 -26.50
CA LEU A 494 -10.33 -6.01 -25.79
C LEU A 494 -11.71 -5.76 -26.39
N MET A 495 -12.36 -6.83 -26.78
CA MET A 495 -13.61 -6.74 -27.56
C MET A 495 -14.84 -7.16 -26.76
N GLU A 496 -14.66 -7.99 -25.73
CA GLU A 496 -15.77 -8.57 -24.99
C GLU A 496 -16.50 -7.52 -24.14
N SER A 497 -17.81 -7.45 -24.31
CA SER A 497 -18.71 -6.54 -23.61
C SER A 497 -19.61 -7.24 -22.60
N SER A 498 -19.51 -8.56 -22.45
CA SER A 498 -20.30 -9.32 -21.48
C SER A 498 -19.99 -8.91 -20.05
N TYR A 499 -20.94 -9.15 -19.18
CA TYR A 499 -20.80 -8.96 -17.73
C TYR A 499 -21.66 -10.01 -16.99
N PRO A 500 -21.14 -10.73 -15.98
CA PRO A 500 -19.76 -10.74 -15.47
C PRO A 500 -18.72 -11.25 -16.46
N LEU A 501 -17.45 -10.84 -16.25
CA LEU A 501 -16.36 -11.13 -17.18
C LEU A 501 -15.05 -11.43 -16.45
N ALA A 502 -14.32 -12.42 -16.94
CA ALA A 502 -12.96 -12.69 -16.52
C ALA A 502 -11.99 -12.57 -17.70
N THR A 503 -10.92 -11.76 -17.53
CA THR A 503 -9.88 -11.58 -18.55
C THR A 503 -8.56 -12.11 -18.02
N ILE A 504 -7.87 -12.95 -18.77
CA ILE A 504 -6.49 -13.41 -18.46
C ILE A 504 -5.56 -12.95 -19.57
N ALA A 505 -4.47 -12.27 -19.17
CA ALA A 505 -3.46 -11.77 -20.07
C ALA A 505 -2.07 -12.31 -19.69
N GLY A 506 -1.41 -12.93 -20.65
CA GLY A 506 -0.03 -13.40 -20.56
C GLY A 506 0.84 -12.87 -21.68
N VAL A 507 2.04 -13.40 -21.83
CA VAL A 507 2.95 -13.06 -22.94
C VAL A 507 2.32 -13.43 -24.28
N ALA A 508 1.84 -14.67 -24.42
CA ALA A 508 1.40 -15.24 -25.69
C ALA A 508 0.02 -14.69 -26.13
N SER A 509 -0.91 -14.58 -25.19
CA SER A 509 -2.32 -14.29 -25.52
C SER A 509 -3.04 -13.52 -24.42
N VAL A 510 -4.20 -13.01 -24.80
CA VAL A 510 -5.22 -12.51 -23.90
C VAL A 510 -6.51 -13.28 -24.18
N SER A 511 -7.16 -13.77 -23.15
CA SER A 511 -8.46 -14.43 -23.22
C SER A 511 -9.48 -13.67 -22.38
N GLU A 512 -10.68 -13.52 -22.91
CA GLU A 512 -11.85 -12.92 -22.28
C GLU A 512 -12.92 -14.00 -22.16
N THR A 513 -13.39 -14.28 -20.96
CA THR A 513 -14.34 -15.38 -20.67
C THR A 513 -15.58 -14.81 -20.01
N PRO A 514 -16.72 -14.77 -20.67
CA PRO A 514 -18.00 -14.44 -20.05
C PRO A 514 -18.33 -15.44 -18.93
N CYS A 515 -18.76 -14.92 -17.77
CA CYS A 515 -19.15 -15.71 -16.63
C CYS A 515 -20.64 -15.58 -16.37
N GLN A 516 -21.23 -16.59 -15.71
CA GLN A 516 -22.61 -16.48 -15.25
C GLN A 516 -22.65 -15.69 -13.93
N PRO A 517 -23.69 -14.88 -13.69
CA PRO A 517 -23.86 -14.23 -12.40
C PRO A 517 -24.15 -15.26 -11.30
N ARG A 518 -23.83 -14.94 -10.07
CA ARG A 518 -24.23 -15.74 -8.91
C ARG A 518 -25.74 -15.72 -8.75
N GLU A 519 -26.36 -16.88 -8.55
CA GLU A 519 -27.77 -16.99 -8.21
C GLU A 519 -28.14 -16.14 -6.99
N GLY A 520 -29.31 -15.51 -7.02
CA GLY A 520 -29.78 -14.61 -5.95
C GLY A 520 -29.19 -13.19 -5.97
N LEU A 521 -28.17 -12.91 -6.83
CA LEU A 521 -27.67 -11.54 -7.02
C LEU A 521 -28.37 -10.75 -8.14
N PRO A 522 -28.87 -11.37 -9.24
CA PRO A 522 -29.65 -10.62 -10.23
C PRO A 522 -30.85 -9.95 -9.56
N ARG A 523 -30.98 -8.65 -9.71
CA ARG A 523 -32.10 -7.88 -9.16
C ARG A 523 -32.38 -6.65 -10.01
N ARG A 524 -33.60 -6.15 -9.85
CA ARG A 524 -34.04 -4.89 -10.44
C ARG A 524 -34.29 -3.90 -9.30
N VAL A 525 -33.62 -2.78 -9.33
CA VAL A 525 -33.78 -1.68 -8.37
C VAL A 525 -34.49 -0.56 -9.09
N THR A 526 -35.69 -0.23 -8.69
CA THR A 526 -36.44 0.91 -9.24
C THR A 526 -35.71 2.20 -8.90
N VAL A 527 -35.58 3.10 -9.89
CA VAL A 527 -34.94 4.40 -9.70
C VAL A 527 -35.96 5.52 -9.92
N THR A 528 -36.17 6.30 -8.87
CA THR A 528 -37.12 7.41 -8.87
C THR A 528 -36.36 8.72 -8.60
N ARG A 529 -36.61 9.74 -9.43
CA ARG A 529 -36.07 11.09 -9.23
C ARG A 529 -36.85 11.83 -8.14
N LEU A 530 -36.15 12.45 -7.21
CA LEU A 530 -36.70 13.45 -6.29
C LEU A 530 -36.24 14.84 -6.71
N ALA A 531 -37.13 15.80 -6.65
CA ALA A 531 -36.86 17.16 -7.13
C ALA A 531 -35.88 17.91 -6.22
N ASP A 532 -36.01 17.72 -4.92
CA ASP A 532 -35.27 18.48 -3.89
C ASP A 532 -35.15 17.70 -2.58
N GLN A 533 -34.54 18.32 -1.58
CA GLN A 533 -34.32 17.78 -0.25
C GLN A 533 -35.64 17.63 0.55
N GLY A 534 -36.65 18.48 0.34
CA GLY A 534 -37.93 18.38 1.02
C GLY A 534 -38.65 17.07 0.64
N ALA A 535 -38.73 16.78 -0.66
CA ALA A 535 -39.27 15.50 -1.13
C ALA A 535 -38.51 14.29 -0.58
N ALA A 536 -37.20 14.40 -0.35
CA ALA A 536 -36.40 13.36 0.26
C ALA A 536 -36.80 13.14 1.75
N VAL A 537 -36.96 14.21 2.51
CA VAL A 537 -37.37 14.16 3.91
C VAL A 537 -38.73 13.49 4.03
N GLU A 538 -39.73 13.89 3.23
CA GLU A 538 -41.07 13.28 3.24
C GLU A 538 -41.03 11.78 3.00
N ARG A 539 -40.28 11.34 1.98
CA ARG A 539 -40.13 9.90 1.65
C ARG A 539 -39.45 9.11 2.76
N ILE A 540 -38.44 9.68 3.42
CA ILE A 540 -37.73 9.04 4.53
C ILE A 540 -38.65 8.90 5.75
N VAL A 541 -39.37 9.96 6.09
CA VAL A 541 -40.31 9.97 7.21
C VAL A 541 -41.40 8.91 7.02
N ASP A 542 -42.00 8.84 5.82
CA ASP A 542 -43.04 7.87 5.50
C ASP A 542 -42.50 6.42 5.55
N ALA A 543 -41.34 6.15 4.98
CA ALA A 543 -40.73 4.84 5.02
C ALA A 543 -40.33 4.41 6.45
N ASN A 544 -39.86 5.33 7.29
CA ASN A 544 -39.50 5.00 8.66
C ASN A 544 -40.72 4.71 9.52
N ARG A 545 -41.85 5.39 9.27
CA ARG A 545 -43.14 5.09 9.95
C ARG A 545 -43.63 3.67 9.69
N THR A 546 -43.29 3.11 8.51
CA THR A 546 -43.59 1.69 8.19
C THR A 546 -42.60 0.71 8.82
N GLY A 547 -41.55 1.21 9.44
CA GLY A 547 -40.49 0.40 10.08
C GLY A 547 -39.35 0.01 9.11
N ALA A 548 -39.18 0.70 8.00
CA ALA A 548 -38.11 0.44 7.05
C ALA A 548 -36.71 0.81 7.59
N ALA A 549 -35.70 0.03 7.21
CA ALA A 549 -34.30 0.40 7.34
C ALA A 549 -33.95 1.35 6.19
N VAL A 550 -33.73 2.62 6.52
CA VAL A 550 -33.54 3.69 5.52
C VAL A 550 -32.13 4.25 5.60
N VAL A 551 -31.51 4.50 4.43
CA VAL A 551 -30.29 5.29 4.37
C VAL A 551 -30.47 6.51 3.46
N TRP A 552 -29.88 7.65 3.87
CA TRP A 552 -29.74 8.84 3.03
C TRP A 552 -28.26 9.12 2.80
N VAL A 553 -27.78 8.89 1.57
CA VAL A 553 -26.40 9.12 1.19
C VAL A 553 -26.23 10.51 0.62
N ARG A 554 -25.47 11.35 1.32
CA ARG A 554 -25.15 12.72 0.90
C ARG A 554 -23.73 12.78 0.34
N ASN A 555 -23.48 13.72 -0.58
CA ASN A 555 -22.16 13.84 -1.21
C ASN A 555 -21.17 14.70 -0.41
N THR A 556 -21.65 15.51 0.55
CA THR A 556 -20.79 16.27 1.46
C THR A 556 -21.18 16.05 2.93
N VAL A 557 -20.20 16.27 3.83
CA VAL A 557 -20.47 16.17 5.28
C VAL A 557 -21.39 17.28 5.75
N ASP A 558 -21.27 18.48 5.19
CA ASP A 558 -22.12 19.61 5.56
C ASP A 558 -23.59 19.35 5.16
N ASP A 559 -23.80 18.78 3.95
CA ASP A 559 -25.15 18.36 3.52
C ASP A 559 -25.69 17.23 4.41
N ALA A 560 -24.84 16.30 4.88
CA ALA A 560 -25.26 15.23 5.79
C ALA A 560 -25.71 15.78 7.15
N ILE A 561 -24.98 16.73 7.72
CA ILE A 561 -25.34 17.39 8.98
C ILE A 561 -26.66 18.15 8.81
N THR A 562 -26.82 18.89 7.70
CA THR A 562 -28.07 19.60 7.38
C THR A 562 -29.26 18.63 7.25
N ALA A 563 -29.05 17.47 6.62
CA ALA A 563 -30.08 16.44 6.47
C ALA A 563 -30.52 15.87 7.82
N VAL A 564 -29.59 15.65 8.76
CA VAL A 564 -29.92 15.25 10.14
C VAL A 564 -30.78 16.29 10.84
N ALA A 565 -30.42 17.59 10.72
CA ALA A 565 -31.21 18.67 11.30
C ALA A 565 -32.63 18.67 10.73
N ALA A 566 -32.79 18.59 9.41
CA ALA A 566 -34.11 18.55 8.76
C ALA A 566 -34.96 17.33 9.20
N LEU A 567 -34.37 16.17 9.40
CA LEU A 567 -35.08 15.00 9.90
C LEU A 567 -35.49 15.15 11.37
N ARG A 568 -34.66 15.79 12.19
CA ARG A 568 -34.96 16.07 13.60
C ARG A 568 -36.16 17.02 13.75
N GLU A 569 -36.34 18.00 12.85
CA GLU A 569 -37.54 18.87 12.80
C GLU A 569 -38.84 18.07 12.62
N HIS A 570 -38.76 16.85 12.05
CA HIS A 570 -39.88 15.93 11.90
C HIS A 570 -39.96 14.87 13.01
N GLY A 571 -39.24 15.07 14.13
CA GLY A 571 -39.27 14.22 15.32
C GLY A 571 -38.48 12.91 15.16
N MET A 572 -37.52 12.85 14.24
CA MET A 572 -36.67 11.67 14.01
C MET A 572 -35.33 11.81 14.72
N GLU A 573 -34.72 10.69 15.08
CA GLU A 573 -33.35 10.61 15.61
C GLU A 573 -32.48 9.76 14.67
N PRO A 574 -32.04 10.33 13.55
CA PRO A 574 -31.21 9.60 12.60
C PRO A 574 -29.79 9.41 13.13
N MET A 575 -29.19 8.26 12.81
CA MET A 575 -27.74 8.05 12.95
C MET A 575 -26.99 8.86 11.91
N LEU A 576 -25.79 9.38 12.25
CA LEU A 576 -24.94 10.14 11.33
C LEU A 576 -23.59 9.44 11.19
N PHE A 577 -23.14 9.23 9.94
CA PHE A 577 -21.85 8.58 9.67
C PHE A 577 -21.08 9.25 8.54
N HIS A 578 -19.92 9.85 8.87
CA HIS A 578 -19.05 10.53 7.91
C HIS A 578 -17.57 10.57 8.36
N ALA A 579 -16.70 11.21 7.57
CA ALA A 579 -15.25 11.20 7.79
C ALA A 579 -14.74 12.17 8.86
N ARG A 580 -15.58 13.14 9.36
CA ARG A 580 -15.15 14.18 10.31
C ARG A 580 -15.38 13.80 11.78
N PHE A 581 -15.46 12.53 12.10
CA PHE A 581 -15.41 12.02 13.48
C PHE A 581 -13.97 11.71 13.88
N ALA A 582 -13.64 11.87 15.17
CA ALA A 582 -12.43 11.28 15.72
C ALA A 582 -12.42 9.78 15.48
N MET A 583 -11.25 9.20 15.32
CA MET A 583 -11.17 7.78 14.95
C MET A 583 -11.86 6.89 16.00
N VAL A 584 -11.80 7.24 17.29
CA VAL A 584 -12.49 6.50 18.37
C VAL A 584 -13.99 6.48 18.13
N ASP A 585 -14.61 7.65 17.92
CA ASP A 585 -16.06 7.77 17.71
C ASP A 585 -16.48 7.14 16.38
N ARG A 586 -15.67 7.31 15.33
CA ARG A 586 -15.91 6.69 14.03
C ARG A 586 -15.96 5.17 14.10
N LEU A 587 -15.07 4.54 14.84
CA LEU A 587 -15.06 3.08 15.03
C LEU A 587 -16.27 2.60 15.85
N GLU A 588 -16.75 3.41 16.78
CA GLU A 588 -17.97 3.17 17.54
C GLU A 588 -19.21 3.21 16.64
N ILE A 589 -19.34 4.31 15.87
CA ILE A 589 -20.44 4.50 14.91
C ILE A 589 -20.44 3.38 13.88
N GLU A 590 -19.27 2.99 13.35
CA GLU A 590 -19.16 1.88 12.39
C GLU A 590 -19.67 0.56 12.96
N ARG A 591 -19.32 0.26 14.23
CA ARG A 591 -19.84 -0.93 14.93
C ARG A 591 -21.37 -0.88 15.08
N GLU A 592 -21.92 0.29 15.45
CA GLU A 592 -23.35 0.47 15.60
C GLU A 592 -24.09 0.38 14.26
N VAL A 593 -23.54 0.94 13.18
CA VAL A 593 -24.07 0.80 11.82
C VAL A 593 -24.10 -0.67 11.39
N LEU A 594 -23.05 -1.43 11.66
CA LEU A 594 -23.01 -2.87 11.38
C LEU A 594 -24.01 -3.65 12.24
N ARG A 595 -24.19 -3.27 13.50
CA ARG A 595 -25.19 -3.89 14.38
C ARG A 595 -26.62 -3.67 13.87
N CYS A 596 -26.92 -2.44 13.41
CA CYS A 596 -28.26 -2.08 12.95
C CYS A 596 -28.57 -2.53 11.52
N PHE A 597 -27.59 -2.50 10.61
CA PHE A 597 -27.80 -2.71 9.17
C PHE A 597 -26.94 -3.83 8.58
N GLY A 598 -26.11 -4.50 9.37
CA GLY A 598 -25.28 -5.60 8.92
C GLY A 598 -26.09 -6.87 8.63
N ARG A 599 -25.39 -7.92 8.18
CA ARG A 599 -25.99 -9.20 7.78
C ARG A 599 -26.88 -9.82 8.87
N ASP A 600 -26.41 -9.80 10.10
CA ASP A 600 -27.07 -10.47 11.23
C ASP A 600 -28.08 -9.57 11.95
N SER A 601 -28.29 -8.34 11.47
CA SER A 601 -29.25 -7.40 12.06
C SER A 601 -30.70 -7.85 11.83
N ALA A 602 -31.57 -7.69 12.81
CA ALA A 602 -32.98 -8.10 12.75
C ALA A 602 -33.90 -7.23 13.62
N GLY A 603 -35.19 -7.31 13.39
CA GLY A 603 -36.23 -6.74 14.24
C GLY A 603 -36.15 -5.21 14.40
N GLU A 604 -36.36 -4.75 15.64
CA GLU A 604 -36.40 -3.32 16.00
C GLU A 604 -35.07 -2.59 15.74
N ASP A 605 -33.94 -3.28 15.82
CA ASP A 605 -32.61 -2.67 15.57
C ASP A 605 -32.49 -2.08 14.18
N ARG A 606 -33.18 -2.66 13.20
CA ARG A 606 -33.17 -2.20 11.80
C ARG A 606 -34.09 -1.01 11.54
N ARG A 607 -35.10 -0.77 12.37
CA ARG A 607 -36.09 0.30 12.15
C ARG A 607 -35.52 1.68 12.43
N ARG A 608 -34.48 2.02 11.69
CA ARG A 608 -33.70 3.25 11.88
C ARG A 608 -33.37 3.93 10.55
N VAL A 609 -33.05 5.20 10.66
CA VAL A 609 -32.54 6.02 9.56
C VAL A 609 -31.06 6.28 9.78
N LEU A 610 -30.26 6.02 8.76
CA LEU A 610 -28.85 6.40 8.68
C LEU A 610 -28.70 7.55 7.67
N VAL A 611 -28.13 8.67 8.10
CA VAL A 611 -27.61 9.69 7.19
C VAL A 611 -26.10 9.50 7.11
N ALA A 612 -25.57 9.37 5.88
CA ALA A 612 -24.15 9.11 5.70
C ALA A 612 -23.58 9.78 4.46
N THR A 613 -22.26 9.86 4.37
CA THR A 613 -21.57 10.20 3.15
C THR A 613 -21.06 8.93 2.43
N GLN A 614 -20.14 9.08 1.49
CA GLN A 614 -19.55 7.96 0.71
C GLN A 614 -18.90 6.87 1.58
N VAL A 615 -18.78 7.08 2.87
CA VAL A 615 -18.22 6.08 3.81
C VAL A 615 -19.02 4.75 3.83
N VAL A 616 -20.28 4.75 3.40
CA VAL A 616 -21.15 3.57 3.31
C VAL A 616 -21.03 2.81 1.99
N GLU A 617 -20.40 3.41 0.98
CA GLU A 617 -20.24 2.81 -0.35
C GLU A 617 -19.24 1.66 -0.35
N GLN A 618 -18.21 1.77 0.47
CA GLN A 618 -17.10 0.82 0.53
C GLN A 618 -17.01 0.20 1.93
N SER A 619 -16.46 -0.98 2.02
CA SER A 619 -16.01 -1.66 3.24
C SER A 619 -17.08 -2.31 4.12
N LEU A 620 -18.30 -1.83 4.17
CA LEU A 620 -19.33 -2.33 5.09
C LEU A 620 -20.29 -3.30 4.39
N ASP A 621 -20.56 -4.43 5.05
CA ASP A 621 -21.57 -5.40 4.60
C ASP A 621 -22.93 -5.05 5.21
N ILE A 622 -23.53 -3.99 4.68
CA ILE A 622 -24.79 -3.38 5.14
C ILE A 622 -25.90 -3.55 4.10
N ASP A 623 -27.14 -3.53 4.57
CA ASP A 623 -28.34 -3.81 3.82
C ASP A 623 -29.49 -2.90 4.25
N PHE A 624 -30.11 -2.21 3.29
CA PHE A 624 -31.22 -1.30 3.52
C PHE A 624 -32.47 -1.72 2.76
N ASP A 625 -33.62 -1.26 3.25
CA ASP A 625 -34.91 -1.47 2.60
C ASP A 625 -35.19 -0.38 1.56
N LEU A 626 -34.86 0.88 1.89
CA LEU A 626 -34.97 2.05 1.03
C LEU A 626 -33.70 2.88 1.08
N MET A 627 -33.31 3.46 -0.04
CA MET A 627 -32.19 4.39 -0.13
C MET A 627 -32.59 5.68 -0.81
N VAL A 628 -32.29 6.79 -0.16
CA VAL A 628 -32.26 8.14 -0.74
C VAL A 628 -30.80 8.50 -1.00
N THR A 629 -30.51 9.14 -2.12
CA THR A 629 -29.14 9.55 -2.46
C THR A 629 -29.14 10.86 -3.22
N ASP A 630 -28.10 11.69 -3.01
CA ASP A 630 -27.80 12.76 -3.97
C ASP A 630 -27.31 12.14 -5.28
N LEU A 631 -27.54 12.84 -6.40
CA LEU A 631 -27.00 12.44 -7.69
C LEU A 631 -25.46 12.27 -7.62
N ALA A 632 -24.97 11.19 -8.20
CA ALA A 632 -23.57 10.84 -8.29
C ALA A 632 -23.26 10.23 -9.67
N PRO A 633 -21.98 10.05 -10.04
CA PRO A 633 -21.60 9.23 -11.19
C PRO A 633 -22.23 7.84 -11.15
N VAL A 634 -22.56 7.30 -12.33
CA VAL A 634 -23.38 6.08 -12.44
C VAL A 634 -22.77 4.86 -11.76
N ASP A 635 -21.46 4.73 -11.73
CA ASP A 635 -20.74 3.67 -11.03
C ASP A 635 -20.99 3.70 -9.51
N LEU A 636 -21.06 4.90 -8.92
CA LEU A 636 -21.43 5.07 -7.51
C LEU A 636 -22.94 4.81 -7.29
N LEU A 637 -23.80 5.25 -8.20
CA LEU A 637 -25.25 4.92 -8.10
C LEU A 637 -25.47 3.41 -8.14
N ILE A 638 -24.76 2.68 -8.98
CA ILE A 638 -24.77 1.22 -9.04
C ILE A 638 -24.29 0.60 -7.71
N GLN A 639 -23.21 1.11 -7.13
CA GLN A 639 -22.70 0.63 -5.84
C GLN A 639 -23.68 0.88 -4.70
N ARG A 640 -24.33 2.07 -4.69
CA ARG A 640 -25.39 2.43 -3.75
C ARG A 640 -26.58 1.50 -3.91
N ALA A 641 -27.08 1.30 -5.14
CA ALA A 641 -28.15 0.34 -5.45
C ALA A 641 -27.80 -1.09 -4.96
N GLY A 642 -26.52 -1.47 -5.04
CA GLY A 642 -26.00 -2.74 -4.53
C GLY A 642 -26.12 -2.93 -3.01
N ARG A 643 -26.47 -1.91 -2.23
CA ARG A 643 -26.75 -1.96 -0.78
C ARG A 643 -28.23 -2.14 -0.47
N LEU A 644 -29.11 -2.05 -1.45
CA LEU A 644 -30.52 -2.29 -1.30
C LEU A 644 -30.82 -3.79 -1.43
N TRP A 645 -31.56 -4.33 -0.45
CA TRP A 645 -32.01 -5.73 -0.44
C TRP A 645 -30.86 -6.72 -0.67
N ARG A 646 -29.72 -6.41 -0.07
CA ARG A 646 -28.46 -7.12 -0.28
C ARG A 646 -28.48 -8.54 0.29
N HIS A 647 -29.13 -8.71 1.43
CA HIS A 647 -29.26 -10.00 2.10
C HIS A 647 -30.68 -10.54 1.96
N GLU A 648 -30.80 -11.86 1.81
CA GLU A 648 -32.09 -12.53 1.92
C GLU A 648 -32.65 -12.34 3.31
N ARG A 649 -33.83 -11.74 3.37
CA ARG A 649 -34.56 -11.49 4.60
C ARG A 649 -36.03 -11.85 4.37
N GLY A 650 -36.77 -12.06 5.43
CA GLY A 650 -38.22 -12.19 5.37
C GLY A 650 -38.92 -10.94 4.79
N PRO A 651 -40.23 -10.78 4.99
CA PRO A 651 -40.96 -9.62 4.51
C PRO A 651 -40.34 -8.32 4.97
N ARG A 652 -40.19 -7.35 4.04
CA ARG A 652 -39.68 -6.04 4.32
C ARG A 652 -40.79 -5.00 4.40
N ALA A 653 -40.50 -3.87 5.04
CA ALA A 653 -41.49 -2.80 5.25
C ALA A 653 -41.82 -2.01 3.95
N VAL A 654 -41.10 -2.22 2.87
CA VAL A 654 -41.35 -1.60 1.56
C VAL A 654 -41.56 -2.66 0.50
N PRO A 655 -42.32 -2.37 -0.59
CA PRO A 655 -42.74 -3.39 -1.57
C PRO A 655 -41.62 -3.91 -2.47
N GLY A 656 -40.50 -3.18 -2.59
CA GLY A 656 -39.36 -3.56 -3.43
C GLY A 656 -38.16 -2.64 -3.22
N PRO A 657 -36.99 -3.02 -3.77
CA PRO A 657 -35.81 -2.18 -3.67
C PRO A 657 -35.96 -0.92 -4.52
N GLU A 658 -35.91 0.25 -3.89
CA GLU A 658 -36.05 1.55 -4.55
C GLU A 658 -34.89 2.47 -4.20
N LEU A 659 -34.26 3.04 -5.22
CA LEU A 659 -33.24 4.08 -5.14
C LEU A 659 -33.85 5.42 -5.50
N LEU A 660 -34.04 6.27 -4.52
CA LEU A 660 -34.55 7.61 -4.67
C LEU A 660 -33.38 8.58 -4.89
N VAL A 661 -33.29 9.22 -6.06
CA VAL A 661 -32.15 10.08 -6.40
C VAL A 661 -32.59 11.55 -6.41
N VAL A 662 -32.07 12.34 -5.49
CA VAL A 662 -32.23 13.81 -5.49
C VAL A 662 -31.42 14.38 -6.63
N SER A 663 -32.09 14.99 -7.61
CA SER A 663 -31.46 15.48 -8.84
C SER A 663 -32.32 16.52 -9.51
N PRO A 664 -31.74 17.57 -10.12
CA PRO A 664 -32.46 18.34 -11.14
C PRO A 664 -32.83 17.41 -12.31
N GLU A 665 -33.83 17.78 -13.07
CA GLU A 665 -34.22 17.05 -14.25
C GLU A 665 -33.14 17.15 -15.35
N PRO A 666 -32.72 16.02 -15.97
CA PRO A 666 -31.70 16.04 -17.02
C PRO A 666 -32.30 16.42 -18.38
N VAL A 667 -32.74 17.69 -18.46
CA VAL A 667 -33.32 18.26 -19.70
C VAL A 667 -32.28 18.31 -20.82
N GLU A 668 -32.74 18.34 -22.10
CA GLU A 668 -31.83 18.38 -23.26
C GLU A 668 -30.99 19.68 -23.33
N ALA A 669 -31.53 20.80 -22.86
CA ALA A 669 -30.86 22.09 -22.82
C ALA A 669 -30.75 22.61 -21.38
N PRO A 670 -29.89 22.02 -20.54
CA PRO A 670 -29.70 22.45 -19.15
C PRO A 670 -28.99 23.80 -19.07
N ALA A 671 -29.25 24.56 -18.01
CA ALA A 671 -28.47 25.76 -17.69
C ALA A 671 -27.04 25.40 -17.24
N VAL A 672 -26.10 26.33 -17.37
CA VAL A 672 -24.69 26.16 -16.91
C VAL A 672 -24.61 25.75 -15.43
N GLY A 673 -25.50 26.24 -14.58
CA GLY A 673 -25.60 25.88 -13.15
C GLY A 673 -26.55 24.71 -12.84
N TRP A 674 -26.93 23.89 -13.81
CA TRP A 674 -27.94 22.83 -13.72
C TRP A 674 -27.87 22.04 -12.40
N ILE A 675 -26.72 21.42 -12.07
CA ILE A 675 -26.59 20.65 -10.83
C ILE A 675 -26.50 21.53 -9.59
N LYS A 676 -25.84 22.70 -9.70
CA LYS A 676 -25.61 23.61 -8.57
C LYS A 676 -26.89 24.20 -8.01
N ALA A 677 -27.93 24.32 -8.82
CA ALA A 677 -29.22 24.89 -8.43
C ALA A 677 -29.95 24.04 -7.39
N VAL A 678 -29.78 22.71 -7.42
CA VAL A 678 -30.42 21.76 -6.50
C VAL A 678 -29.43 21.17 -5.50
N LEU A 679 -28.21 20.86 -5.96
CA LEU A 679 -27.19 20.17 -5.19
C LEU A 679 -25.82 20.89 -5.27
N PRO A 680 -25.65 22.04 -4.61
CA PRO A 680 -24.40 22.82 -4.67
C PRO A 680 -23.21 22.04 -4.09
N GLY A 681 -23.42 21.23 -3.05
CA GLY A 681 -22.40 20.33 -2.50
C GLY A 681 -21.92 19.29 -3.51
N THR A 682 -22.85 18.62 -4.19
CA THR A 682 -22.56 17.66 -5.27
C THR A 682 -21.76 18.31 -6.40
N ALA A 683 -22.14 19.52 -6.84
CA ALA A 683 -21.42 20.26 -7.87
C ALA A 683 -19.95 20.56 -7.48
N SER A 684 -19.66 20.71 -6.19
CA SER A 684 -18.30 20.95 -5.70
C SER A 684 -17.44 19.68 -5.60
N VAL A 685 -18.08 18.53 -5.38
CA VAL A 685 -17.42 17.22 -5.27
C VAL A 685 -17.15 16.62 -6.66
N TYR A 686 -18.18 16.57 -7.49
CA TYR A 686 -18.11 16.02 -8.85
C TYR A 686 -18.10 17.15 -9.87
N ARG A 687 -16.91 17.57 -10.29
CA ARG A 687 -16.74 18.75 -11.16
C ARG A 687 -17.07 18.49 -12.62
N ASP A 688 -17.10 17.23 -13.06
CA ASP A 688 -17.61 16.84 -14.38
C ASP A 688 -19.15 16.81 -14.33
N HIS A 689 -19.76 17.98 -14.56
CA HIS A 689 -21.21 18.09 -14.54
C HIS A 689 -21.85 17.39 -15.76
N ALA A 690 -21.09 17.20 -16.84
CA ALA A 690 -21.54 16.45 -18.01
C ALA A 690 -21.65 14.96 -17.68
N LEU A 691 -20.70 14.40 -16.91
CA LEU A 691 -20.77 13.03 -16.42
C LEU A 691 -22.00 12.81 -15.52
N LEU A 692 -22.29 13.77 -14.62
CA LEU A 692 -23.50 13.74 -13.79
C LEU A 692 -24.78 13.79 -14.62
N TRP A 693 -24.81 14.64 -15.65
CA TRP A 693 -25.96 14.76 -16.53
C TRP A 693 -26.20 13.49 -17.34
N ARG A 694 -25.15 12.89 -17.92
CA ARG A 694 -25.24 11.59 -18.60
C ARG A 694 -25.72 10.50 -17.64
N SER A 695 -25.19 10.47 -16.40
CA SER A 695 -25.61 9.52 -15.37
C SER A 695 -27.10 9.64 -15.06
N ALA A 696 -27.57 10.87 -14.81
CA ALA A 696 -28.98 11.16 -14.53
C ALA A 696 -29.87 10.79 -15.71
N ARG A 697 -29.50 11.22 -16.93
CA ARG A 697 -30.27 10.95 -18.16
C ARG A 697 -30.45 9.45 -18.37
N GLU A 698 -29.37 8.68 -18.29
CA GLU A 698 -29.43 7.24 -18.57
C GLU A 698 -30.20 6.46 -17.49
N VAL A 699 -29.97 6.79 -16.21
CA VAL A 699 -30.63 6.10 -15.12
C VAL A 699 -32.12 6.41 -15.06
N PHE A 700 -32.52 7.68 -15.24
CA PHE A 700 -33.94 8.04 -15.20
C PHE A 700 -34.69 7.61 -16.47
N ARG A 701 -34.04 7.61 -17.66
CA ARG A 701 -34.62 7.07 -18.89
C ARG A 701 -34.97 5.59 -18.75
N ARG A 702 -34.15 4.80 -18.05
CA ARG A 702 -34.39 3.39 -17.78
C ARG A 702 -35.43 3.18 -16.67
N GLY A 703 -35.48 4.05 -15.69
CA GLY A 703 -36.36 3.96 -14.51
C GLY A 703 -35.99 2.82 -13.55
N GLU A 704 -34.96 2.03 -13.91
CA GLU A 704 -34.45 0.93 -13.10
C GLU A 704 -32.96 0.69 -13.34
N ILE A 705 -32.30 0.02 -12.41
CA ILE A 705 -30.97 -0.58 -12.58
C ILE A 705 -31.16 -2.09 -12.46
N ALA A 706 -31.09 -2.80 -13.62
CA ALA A 706 -31.13 -4.24 -13.65
C ALA A 706 -29.72 -4.82 -13.60
N THR A 707 -29.43 -5.67 -12.60
CA THR A 707 -28.13 -6.33 -12.49
C THR A 707 -28.28 -7.82 -12.82
N PRO A 708 -27.39 -8.37 -13.63
CA PRO A 708 -26.15 -7.82 -14.21
C PRO A 708 -26.34 -7.09 -15.57
N GLU A 709 -27.53 -7.09 -16.15
CA GLU A 709 -27.80 -6.72 -17.55
C GLU A 709 -27.41 -5.28 -17.87
N ASP A 710 -27.67 -4.34 -16.96
CA ASP A 710 -27.39 -2.91 -17.17
C ASP A 710 -25.97 -2.50 -16.79
N MET A 711 -25.19 -3.36 -16.13
CA MET A 711 -23.88 -2.97 -15.60
C MET A 711 -22.93 -2.46 -16.67
N ARG A 712 -22.68 -3.27 -17.71
CA ARG A 712 -21.80 -2.87 -18.81
C ARG A 712 -22.37 -1.73 -19.63
N PRO A 713 -23.63 -1.78 -20.11
CA PRO A 713 -24.20 -0.71 -20.90
C PRO A 713 -24.21 0.65 -20.20
N LEU A 714 -24.54 0.71 -18.91
CA LEU A 714 -24.54 1.95 -18.16
C LEU A 714 -23.14 2.57 -18.04
N ILE A 715 -22.14 1.74 -17.71
CA ILE A 715 -20.77 2.19 -17.56
C ILE A 715 -20.20 2.69 -18.89
N GLU A 716 -20.38 1.92 -19.98
CA GLU A 716 -19.79 2.30 -21.26
C GLU A 716 -20.46 3.56 -21.84
N VAL A 717 -21.78 3.69 -21.77
CA VAL A 717 -22.49 4.87 -22.30
C VAL A 717 -22.13 6.14 -21.51
N VAL A 718 -21.97 6.06 -20.20
CA VAL A 718 -21.72 7.25 -19.38
C VAL A 718 -20.25 7.65 -19.40
N PHE A 719 -19.32 6.70 -19.33
CA PHE A 719 -17.89 6.98 -19.28
C PHE A 719 -17.21 7.07 -20.64
N ASP A 720 -17.84 6.56 -21.72
CA ASP A 720 -17.30 6.76 -23.06
C ASP A 720 -17.64 8.17 -23.55
N ARG A 721 -16.61 8.99 -23.73
CA ARG A 721 -16.76 10.36 -24.23
C ARG A 721 -17.16 10.42 -25.70
N ASP A 722 -16.85 9.36 -26.44
CA ASP A 722 -17.17 9.20 -27.86
C ASP A 722 -18.53 8.52 -28.07
N ALA A 723 -19.26 8.19 -26.98
CA ALA A 723 -20.57 7.57 -27.06
C ALA A 723 -21.61 8.49 -27.76
N GLU A 724 -22.50 7.90 -28.52
CA GLU A 724 -23.55 8.59 -29.30
C GLU A 724 -24.42 9.51 -28.40
N GLY A 725 -24.53 10.76 -28.79
CA GLY A 725 -25.38 11.80 -28.21
C GLY A 725 -24.58 13.07 -27.93
N ALA A 726 -24.98 14.15 -28.59
CA ALA A 726 -24.34 15.46 -28.36
C ALA A 726 -24.46 15.88 -26.89
N LEU A 727 -23.33 16.26 -26.32
CA LEU A 727 -23.31 16.89 -25.00
C LEU A 727 -24.02 18.25 -25.08
N PRO A 728 -24.90 18.60 -24.12
CA PRO A 728 -25.47 19.94 -24.09
C PRO A 728 -24.37 21.02 -24.05
N PRO A 729 -24.43 22.05 -24.91
CA PRO A 729 -23.37 23.07 -24.98
C PRO A 729 -23.07 23.77 -23.64
N ALA A 730 -24.07 23.91 -22.77
CA ALA A 730 -23.90 24.48 -21.43
C ALA A 730 -23.01 23.64 -20.49
N LEU A 731 -22.76 22.36 -20.81
CA LEU A 731 -21.97 21.44 -19.99
C LEU A 731 -20.59 21.11 -20.61
N GLU A 732 -20.33 21.51 -21.87
CA GLU A 732 -19.06 21.26 -22.57
C GLU A 732 -17.87 21.82 -21.78
N ALA A 733 -17.96 23.05 -21.30
CA ALA A 733 -16.88 23.69 -20.55
C ALA A 733 -16.52 22.90 -19.26
N SER A 734 -17.50 22.30 -18.57
CA SER A 734 -17.21 21.48 -17.38
C SER A 734 -16.59 20.13 -17.74
N ALA A 735 -16.98 19.54 -18.87
CA ALA A 735 -16.39 18.31 -19.38
C ALA A 735 -14.93 18.51 -19.81
N ASP A 736 -14.65 19.62 -20.52
CA ASP A 736 -13.31 19.98 -20.98
C ASP A 736 -12.37 20.30 -19.80
N ASP A 737 -12.84 21.06 -18.80
CA ASP A 737 -12.06 21.33 -17.57
C ASP A 737 -11.75 20.05 -16.80
N ALA A 738 -12.73 19.16 -16.65
CA ALA A 738 -12.53 17.87 -16.01
C ALA A 738 -11.51 17.00 -16.76
N TYR A 739 -11.58 16.98 -18.09
CA TYR A 739 -10.65 16.23 -18.94
C TYR A 739 -9.24 16.81 -18.90
N ALA A 740 -9.11 18.13 -18.96
CA ALA A 740 -7.82 18.79 -18.83
C ALA A 740 -7.15 18.46 -17.48
N LYS A 741 -7.94 18.44 -16.40
CA LYS A 741 -7.46 18.03 -15.06
C LYS A 741 -7.08 16.56 -15.01
N GLU A 742 -7.86 15.66 -15.64
CA GLU A 742 -7.53 14.24 -15.75
C GLU A 742 -6.18 14.05 -16.45
N LEU A 743 -5.99 14.68 -17.62
CA LEU A 743 -4.72 14.63 -18.37
C LEU A 743 -3.56 15.22 -17.56
N THR A 744 -3.80 16.30 -16.83
CA THR A 744 -2.79 16.92 -15.95
C THR A 744 -2.38 15.96 -14.84
N ARG A 745 -3.33 15.31 -14.17
CA ARG A 745 -3.05 14.31 -13.13
C ARG A 745 -2.28 13.11 -13.67
N ILE A 746 -2.67 12.60 -14.84
CA ILE A 746 -1.94 11.52 -15.53
C ILE A 746 -0.51 11.96 -15.85
N GLY A 747 -0.33 13.20 -16.33
CA GLY A 747 0.98 13.80 -16.63
C GLY A 747 1.87 13.91 -15.37
N ILE A 748 1.32 14.42 -14.26
CA ILE A 748 2.03 14.52 -12.98
C ILE A 748 2.41 13.11 -12.49
N ALA A 749 1.48 12.16 -12.51
CA ALA A 749 1.78 10.78 -12.14
C ALA A 749 2.89 10.18 -13.00
N ALA A 750 2.87 10.43 -14.33
CA ALA A 750 3.89 9.94 -15.24
C ALA A 750 5.30 10.51 -14.95
N GLN A 751 5.38 11.72 -14.42
CA GLN A 751 6.65 12.32 -13.96
C GLN A 751 7.08 11.80 -12.59
N ASN A 752 6.13 11.46 -11.74
CA ASN A 752 6.37 11.02 -10.37
C ASN A 752 6.73 9.53 -10.26
N VAL A 753 6.39 8.70 -11.25
CA VAL A 753 6.71 7.27 -11.21
C VAL A 753 8.14 6.98 -11.68
N LEU A 754 8.70 5.88 -11.18
CA LEU A 754 9.99 5.37 -11.62
C LEU A 754 9.93 4.83 -13.06
N ASP A 755 11.01 5.01 -13.83
CA ASP A 755 11.15 4.44 -15.18
C ASP A 755 11.90 3.10 -15.12
N LEU A 756 11.15 2.00 -15.30
CA LEU A 756 11.69 0.63 -15.31
C LEU A 756 12.90 0.46 -16.26
N ARG A 757 12.88 1.15 -17.40
CA ARG A 757 13.87 0.99 -18.49
C ARG A 757 15.24 1.59 -18.16
N LYS A 758 15.31 2.46 -17.15
CA LYS A 758 16.56 3.09 -16.73
C LYS A 758 17.33 2.29 -15.70
N GLY A 759 16.72 1.23 -15.14
CA GLY A 759 17.29 0.47 -14.03
C GLY A 759 17.32 1.28 -12.73
N TYR A 760 17.94 0.73 -11.71
CA TYR A 760 18.10 1.42 -10.42
C TYR A 760 19.19 2.47 -10.52
N ASP A 761 18.78 3.65 -10.97
CA ASP A 761 19.63 4.77 -11.31
C ASP A 761 19.00 6.09 -10.88
N VAL A 762 19.80 7.13 -10.63
CA VAL A 762 19.32 8.48 -10.29
C VAL A 762 18.42 9.08 -11.36
N THR A 763 18.63 8.72 -12.62
CA THR A 763 17.84 9.22 -13.75
C THR A 763 16.48 8.52 -13.88
N ALA A 764 16.23 7.46 -13.10
CA ALA A 764 14.98 6.71 -13.16
C ALA A 764 13.80 7.41 -12.49
N GLY A 765 14.04 8.46 -11.70
CA GLY A 765 13.02 9.25 -11.02
C GLY A 765 13.60 10.44 -10.28
N ALA A 766 12.76 11.27 -9.72
CA ALA A 766 13.17 12.43 -8.91
C ALA A 766 13.47 11.98 -7.45
N TRP A 767 14.67 11.47 -7.22
CA TRP A 767 15.12 10.94 -5.93
C TRP A 767 15.51 12.01 -4.90
N ASP A 768 14.72 13.07 -4.78
CA ASP A 768 15.00 14.12 -3.81
C ASP A 768 14.62 13.65 -2.39
N PRO A 769 15.54 13.75 -1.39
CA PRO A 769 15.24 13.37 -0.01
C PRO A 769 14.15 14.22 0.65
N ASP A 770 13.98 15.45 0.20
CA ASP A 770 13.05 16.42 0.77
C ASP A 770 11.72 16.49 -0.01
N THR A 771 11.60 15.81 -1.16
CA THR A 771 10.39 15.78 -1.96
C THR A 771 9.45 14.69 -1.46
N TYR A 772 8.27 15.10 -0.99
CA TYR A 772 7.16 14.20 -0.74
C TYR A 772 6.48 13.83 -2.07
N THR A 773 6.61 12.58 -2.49
CA THR A 773 5.88 12.06 -3.65
C THR A 773 4.61 11.36 -3.15
N PRO A 774 3.43 11.98 -3.33
CA PRO A 774 2.19 11.43 -2.83
C PRO A 774 1.74 10.24 -3.70
N THR A 775 1.06 9.27 -3.11
CA THR A 775 0.33 8.19 -3.80
C THR A 775 -1.06 8.64 -4.27
N ARG A 776 -1.52 9.80 -3.84
CA ARG A 776 -2.79 10.42 -4.20
C ARG A 776 -2.59 11.91 -4.40
N LEU A 777 -3.05 12.42 -5.53
CA LEU A 777 -3.02 13.84 -5.79
C LEU A 777 -4.33 14.47 -5.29
N GLU A 778 -4.30 15.03 -4.10
CA GLU A 778 -5.45 15.73 -3.54
C GLU A 778 -5.58 17.13 -4.15
N ASP A 779 -6.78 17.48 -4.61
CA ASP A 779 -7.08 18.84 -5.10
C ASP A 779 -7.00 19.88 -3.97
N ARG A 780 -7.15 19.42 -2.74
CA ARG A 780 -7.13 20.26 -1.53
C ARG A 780 -6.35 19.51 -0.45
N PRO A 781 -5.23 20.03 0.01
CA PRO A 781 -4.46 19.40 1.08
C PRO A 781 -5.32 19.30 2.36
N HIS A 782 -5.10 18.22 3.10
CA HIS A 782 -5.74 17.97 4.39
C HIS A 782 -4.74 18.15 5.52
N VAL A 783 -5.24 18.59 6.67
CA VAL A 783 -4.53 18.56 7.94
C VAL A 783 -5.15 17.51 8.86
N THR A 784 -4.35 16.87 9.65
CA THR A 784 -4.78 15.97 10.72
C THR A 784 -4.84 16.74 12.02
N LEU A 785 -6.02 16.89 12.57
CA LEU A 785 -6.22 17.45 13.92
C LEU A 785 -6.09 16.32 14.93
N ARG A 786 -5.18 16.42 15.89
CA ARG A 786 -5.14 15.60 17.09
C ARG A 786 -5.92 16.29 18.18
N LEU A 787 -7.15 15.84 18.39
CA LEU A 787 -8.04 16.39 19.39
C LEU A 787 -7.49 16.13 20.78
N ALA A 788 -7.52 17.15 21.65
CA ALA A 788 -6.95 17.08 22.99
C ALA A 788 -7.84 17.80 24.01
N LEU A 789 -7.75 17.36 25.25
CA LEU A 789 -8.44 17.94 26.41
C LEU A 789 -7.42 18.48 27.40
N LEU A 790 -7.82 19.53 28.16
CA LEU A 790 -7.03 20.02 29.29
C LEU A 790 -7.58 19.39 30.59
N VAL A 791 -6.80 18.51 31.21
CA VAL A 791 -7.16 17.83 32.46
C VAL A 791 -6.04 18.06 33.47
N ASP A 792 -6.37 18.67 34.61
CA ASP A 792 -5.42 18.98 35.69
C ASP A 792 -4.14 19.71 35.23
N GLY A 793 -4.30 20.66 34.29
CA GLY A 793 -3.20 21.45 33.73
C GLY A 793 -2.32 20.70 32.72
N LYS A 794 -2.67 19.47 32.34
CA LYS A 794 -2.01 18.66 31.32
C LYS A 794 -2.87 18.57 30.07
N ILE A 795 -2.23 18.59 28.91
CA ILE A 795 -2.90 18.33 27.65
C ILE A 795 -2.83 16.83 27.36
N VAL A 796 -3.99 16.20 27.32
CA VAL A 796 -4.15 14.76 27.08
C VAL A 796 -4.94 14.49 25.80
N PRO A 797 -4.79 13.34 25.11
CA PRO A 797 -5.59 13.01 23.94
C PRO A 797 -7.09 12.94 24.31
N TYR A 798 -7.95 13.22 23.33
CA TYR A 798 -9.41 13.12 23.46
C TYR A 798 -9.86 11.67 23.74
N ALA A 799 -9.27 10.72 23.05
CA ALA A 799 -9.57 9.30 23.26
C ALA A 799 -8.85 8.79 24.51
N ASP A 800 -9.57 8.03 25.34
CA ASP A 800 -9.02 7.33 26.49
C ASP A 800 -8.50 5.95 26.08
N ASP A 801 -7.18 5.77 26.09
CA ASP A 801 -6.53 4.50 25.81
C ASP A 801 -5.24 4.39 26.63
N PRO A 802 -4.94 3.23 27.26
CA PRO A 802 -3.75 3.04 28.09
C PRO A 802 -2.41 3.23 27.33
N ASP A 803 -2.38 3.00 26.03
CA ASP A 803 -1.25 3.35 25.16
C ASP A 803 -1.41 4.79 24.65
N THR A 804 -0.61 5.70 25.15
CA THR A 804 -0.65 7.13 24.79
C THR A 804 -0.50 7.36 23.28
N ARG A 805 0.33 6.60 22.58
CA ARG A 805 0.47 6.74 21.12
C ARG A 805 -0.79 6.33 20.40
N ARG A 806 -1.43 5.27 20.86
CA ARG A 806 -2.70 4.80 20.35
C ARG A 806 -3.80 5.79 20.68
N ALA A 807 -3.85 6.35 21.87
CA ALA A 807 -4.80 7.39 22.26
C ALA A 807 -4.71 8.61 21.32
N TRP A 808 -3.51 9.08 20.98
CA TRP A 808 -3.33 10.16 20.00
C TRP A 808 -3.85 9.78 18.59
N ALA A 809 -3.57 8.58 18.13
CA ALA A 809 -4.04 8.11 16.82
C ALA A 809 -5.58 7.93 16.78
N LEU A 810 -6.20 7.54 17.91
CA LEU A 810 -7.65 7.45 18.06
C LEU A 810 -8.32 8.83 18.14
N SER A 811 -7.59 9.86 18.52
CA SER A 811 -8.06 11.25 18.61
C SER A 811 -7.96 12.04 17.31
N GLU A 812 -7.55 11.42 16.19
CA GLU A 812 -7.32 12.09 14.91
C GLU A 812 -8.60 12.33 14.11
N VAL A 813 -8.72 13.56 13.56
CA VAL A 813 -9.73 13.97 12.58
C VAL A 813 -9.03 14.60 11.38
N ALA A 814 -9.37 14.17 10.17
CA ALA A 814 -8.87 14.79 8.93
C ALA A 814 -9.78 15.92 8.48
N VAL A 815 -9.21 17.09 8.16
CA VAL A 815 -9.92 18.28 7.73
C VAL A 815 -9.20 18.94 6.56
N ALA A 816 -9.94 19.48 5.60
CA ALA A 816 -9.36 20.24 4.50
C ALA A 816 -8.64 21.49 5.04
N GLN A 817 -7.40 21.73 4.63
CA GLN A 817 -6.52 22.79 5.12
C GLN A 817 -7.14 24.20 4.95
N TYR A 818 -7.87 24.43 3.85
CA TYR A 818 -8.55 25.73 3.65
C TYR A 818 -9.59 26.05 4.72
N ARG A 819 -10.07 25.08 5.47
CA ARG A 819 -10.99 25.27 6.60
C ARG A 819 -10.25 25.53 7.90
N ILE A 820 -9.22 24.75 8.18
CA ILE A 820 -8.34 24.88 9.35
C ILE A 820 -6.91 24.71 8.88
N ALA A 821 -6.09 25.73 9.04
CA ALA A 821 -4.67 25.72 8.73
C ALA A 821 -3.79 25.72 9.99
N SER A 822 -4.31 26.24 11.11
CA SER A 822 -3.62 26.23 12.40
C SER A 822 -4.60 26.22 13.57
N CYS A 823 -4.15 25.67 14.70
CA CYS A 823 -4.86 25.67 15.98
C CYS A 823 -3.97 26.39 17.01
N PRO A 824 -4.27 27.65 17.35
CA PRO A 824 -3.47 28.41 18.30
C PRO A 824 -3.54 27.78 19.70
N ILE A 825 -2.39 27.65 20.36
CA ILE A 825 -2.33 27.22 21.75
C ILE A 825 -2.58 28.41 22.64
N PRO A 826 -3.48 28.31 23.64
CA PRO A 826 -3.73 29.39 24.58
C PRO A 826 -2.45 29.79 25.36
N VAL A 827 -2.32 31.09 25.64
CA VAL A 827 -1.17 31.64 26.40
C VAL A 827 -1.03 30.92 27.75
N GLY A 828 0.19 30.47 28.05
CA GLY A 828 0.51 29.74 29.30
C GLY A 828 0.41 28.21 29.18
N LEU A 829 -0.07 27.67 28.05
CA LEU A 829 -0.14 26.22 27.81
C LEU A 829 0.94 25.71 26.83
N GLU A 830 1.89 26.54 26.41
CA GLU A 830 2.89 26.21 25.39
C GLU A 830 3.77 25.02 25.86
N ARG A 831 4.20 25.04 27.15
CA ARG A 831 4.99 23.96 27.74
C ARG A 831 4.19 22.65 27.83
N ALA A 832 2.91 22.73 28.18
CA ALA A 832 2.03 21.55 28.22
C ALA A 832 1.83 20.97 26.81
N ALA A 833 1.69 21.84 25.79
CA ALA A 833 1.57 21.42 24.41
C ALA A 833 2.84 20.72 23.88
N GLU A 834 4.02 21.25 24.20
CA GLU A 834 5.29 20.58 23.84
C GLU A 834 5.47 19.23 24.56
N THR A 835 5.03 19.14 25.81
CA THR A 835 5.04 17.87 26.55
C THR A 835 4.08 16.86 25.93
N ALA A 836 2.89 17.27 25.54
CA ALA A 836 1.91 16.41 24.88
C ALA A 836 2.39 15.87 23.53
N LYS A 837 3.19 16.67 22.79
CA LYS A 837 3.79 16.25 21.53
C LYS A 837 5.02 15.35 21.69
N ALA A 838 5.57 15.17 22.90
CA ALA A 838 6.80 14.41 23.11
C ALA A 838 6.68 12.95 22.64
N ASP A 839 5.49 12.35 22.76
CA ASP A 839 5.21 10.97 22.33
C ASP A 839 4.94 10.84 20.83
N TRP A 840 4.84 11.96 20.09
CA TRP A 840 4.63 11.95 18.63
C TRP A 840 5.92 11.56 17.90
N GLY A 841 5.80 10.94 16.74
CA GLY A 841 6.92 10.71 15.85
C GLY A 841 7.58 12.03 15.43
N ARG A 842 8.89 12.00 15.15
CA ARG A 842 9.63 13.21 14.75
C ARG A 842 8.97 13.97 13.62
N TRP A 843 8.56 13.25 12.56
CA TRP A 843 7.88 13.85 11.41
C TRP A 843 6.56 14.53 11.82
N GLU A 844 5.77 13.89 12.67
CA GLU A 844 4.49 14.42 13.14
C GLU A 844 4.64 15.69 13.95
N ARG A 845 5.70 15.78 14.77
CA ARG A 845 6.04 16.97 15.55
C ARG A 845 6.46 18.16 14.69
N GLU A 846 7.22 17.88 13.61
CA GLU A 846 7.78 18.89 12.71
C GLU A 846 6.82 19.23 11.56
N SER A 847 5.76 18.43 11.36
CA SER A 847 4.81 18.56 10.25
C SER A 847 3.86 19.74 10.42
N LYS A 848 3.67 20.52 9.35
CA LYS A 848 2.63 21.54 9.25
C LYS A 848 1.22 20.94 9.08
N PHE A 849 1.13 19.66 8.79
CA PHE A 849 -0.11 18.95 8.48
C PHE A 849 -0.66 18.13 9.65
N VAL A 850 0.04 18.11 10.81
CA VAL A 850 -0.44 17.48 12.04
C VAL A 850 -0.55 18.55 13.13
N LEU A 851 -1.77 18.86 13.53
CA LEU A 851 -2.06 19.96 14.44
C LEU A 851 -2.58 19.44 15.78
N LEU A 852 -2.07 20.01 16.88
CA LEU A 852 -2.65 19.81 18.20
C LEU A 852 -3.89 20.70 18.32
N ALA A 853 -5.07 20.11 18.43
CA ALA A 853 -6.36 20.79 18.48
C ALA A 853 -6.94 20.69 19.90
N LEU A 854 -6.75 21.75 20.69
CA LEU A 854 -7.24 21.80 22.07
C LEU A 854 -8.72 22.12 22.12
N LEU A 855 -9.50 21.19 22.65
CA LEU A 855 -10.95 21.30 22.82
C LEU A 855 -11.26 21.97 24.16
N VAL A 856 -12.21 22.90 24.14
CA VAL A 856 -12.72 23.59 25.33
C VAL A 856 -14.20 23.20 25.50
N THR A 857 -14.55 22.69 26.67
CA THR A 857 -15.93 22.31 27.01
C THR A 857 -16.86 23.54 26.94
N ASP A 858 -17.96 23.41 26.20
CA ASP A 858 -18.99 24.44 26.09
C ASP A 858 -20.37 23.75 26.02
N GLY A 859 -21.02 23.63 27.17
CA GLY A 859 -22.24 22.83 27.34
C GLY A 859 -21.98 21.35 27.02
N ASP A 860 -22.81 20.78 26.15
CA ASP A 860 -22.76 19.38 25.73
C ASP A 860 -21.77 19.15 24.54
N ARG A 861 -21.05 20.18 24.11
CA ARG A 861 -20.11 20.14 22.98
C ARG A 861 -18.74 20.66 23.38
N TYR A 862 -17.79 20.42 22.49
CA TYR A 862 -16.45 21.00 22.59
C TYR A 862 -16.28 22.08 21.53
N ARG A 863 -15.73 23.22 21.95
CA ARG A 863 -15.33 24.31 21.06
C ARG A 863 -13.87 24.17 20.70
N LEU A 864 -13.53 24.38 19.43
CA LEU A 864 -12.18 24.42 18.90
C LEU A 864 -11.95 25.78 18.25
N ASP A 865 -11.02 26.57 18.80
CA ASP A 865 -10.54 27.81 18.20
C ASP A 865 -9.42 27.48 17.19
N ALA A 866 -9.60 27.90 15.95
CA ALA A 866 -8.68 27.61 14.86
C ALA A 866 -8.53 28.84 13.93
N ARG A 867 -7.64 28.72 12.94
CA ARG A 867 -7.44 29.74 11.91
C ARG A 867 -7.37 29.12 10.53
N ARG A 868 -7.81 29.86 9.53
CA ARG A 868 -7.63 29.51 8.11
C ARG A 868 -6.24 29.94 7.62
N GLU A 869 -5.90 29.57 6.38
CA GLU A 869 -4.62 29.96 5.75
C GLU A 869 -4.38 31.48 5.69
N ASN A 870 -5.43 32.26 5.58
CA ASN A 870 -5.40 33.72 5.59
C ASN A 870 -5.46 34.33 7.01
N GLU A 871 -5.14 33.55 8.04
CA GLU A 871 -5.17 33.90 9.46
C GLU A 871 -6.57 34.33 9.99
N THR A 872 -7.62 34.15 9.21
CA THR A 872 -8.99 34.45 9.67
C THR A 872 -9.38 33.49 10.78
N PRO A 873 -9.83 33.96 11.96
CA PRO A 873 -10.32 33.06 13.01
C PRO A 873 -11.54 32.27 12.53
N VAL A 874 -11.59 31.01 12.95
CA VAL A 874 -12.73 30.12 12.75
C VAL A 874 -13.02 29.39 14.05
N ILE A 875 -14.31 29.27 14.39
CA ILE A 875 -14.76 28.42 15.50
C ILE A 875 -15.34 27.14 14.90
N ALA A 876 -14.81 26.02 15.34
CA ALA A 876 -15.38 24.72 15.04
C ALA A 876 -15.94 24.10 16.34
N TRP A 877 -16.88 23.19 16.18
CA TRP A 877 -17.51 22.46 17.25
C TRP A 877 -17.29 20.98 17.06
N TYR A 878 -17.07 20.27 18.14
CA TYR A 878 -16.95 18.83 18.13
C TYR A 878 -17.87 18.19 19.17
N ASP A 879 -18.57 17.16 18.78
CA ASP A 879 -19.25 16.21 19.67
C ASP A 879 -19.28 14.81 19.02
N ALA A 880 -19.52 13.78 19.83
CA ALA A 880 -19.54 12.38 19.38
C ALA A 880 -20.76 12.03 18.49
N LEU A 881 -21.79 12.90 18.39
CA LEU A 881 -23.00 12.66 17.61
C LEU A 881 -22.95 13.32 16.22
N THR A 882 -22.27 14.47 16.11
CA THR A 882 -22.21 15.26 14.89
C THR A 882 -20.80 15.34 14.29
N GLY A 883 -19.77 14.96 15.06
CA GLY A 883 -18.38 15.11 14.66
C GLY A 883 -17.96 16.58 14.58
N LEU A 884 -16.97 16.88 13.77
CA LEU A 884 -16.46 18.23 13.61
C LEU A 884 -17.35 19.03 12.63
N ALA A 885 -17.92 20.11 13.11
CA ALA A 885 -18.81 21.03 12.39
C ALA A 885 -18.37 22.48 12.59
N TRP A 886 -18.87 23.37 11.74
CA TRP A 886 -18.63 24.82 11.81
C TRP A 886 -19.94 25.56 12.06
N SER A 887 -19.85 26.71 12.75
CA SER A 887 -20.96 27.65 12.87
C SER A 887 -21.16 28.41 11.57
#